data_fc91f2fb46bc270384691def88c5f344
#
_entry.id   fc91f2fb46bc270384691def88c5f344
#
_cell.length_a   1.000
_cell.length_b   1.000
_cell.length_c   1.000
_cell.angle_alpha   90.00
_cell.angle_beta   90.00
_cell.angle_gamma   90.00
#
_symmetry.space_group_name_H-M   'P 1'
#
loop_
_entity.id
_entity.type
_entity.pdbx_description
1 polymer ?
#
loop_
_entity_poly.entity_id
_entity_poly.type
_entity_poly.pdbx_seq_one_letter_code
_entity_poly.pdbx_strand_id
1 'polypeptide(L)'
;MPLPAKPIHAVQVRVLVEFALRRGDLGGEGDFVGPRRALAGTRGHQRLQRSRAAGYQKEVSLHRDVDDGEWVLRVQGRLDGLWIEDGRTRIEEIKTIQGARERRAHPLHWAQAKCYGFMYAEAHGLESIDIQLTYLDVDTDEVTEYREGFGRAELAAFFFDLTAVYLEWLRARRQWCRERDESIGALRFPFPRYRAGQRAIAVAGYRAVARGGRLFVEAPTGIGKTVAALFSAVKAMGQGKIDRLFYLTARTVGRVVAEQACGELRRAGLRLRVVTLTAREKICTHEGGVCDPENCPMARGYYDRHRAAMRAALAHEAITRFVIEEASRAHQVCPFELSLDVSSWVDAVICDYNYVFDPQVYLRRHFLDEPGDCVFLVDEAHNLVDRARAMFSADLDTREIREVRRAIRERAPRCAKALNRLAAAIAKLGGPAAHADNSIEPASPHLQPDLFSPRDAVSRERSGPDSGLKRADGADARDGARTSREFPRALEPLVEEALGQAEEWLVRNEPAGFRESLIELYFRLHAFRRTAGLYDAHYATIIEPGASVRVRLFCLDPSFLLQQALERGRSALFFSATLTPVDYYRSLLGGSVEDPILRLPSPFPSGNLAVLTHDRIRTVLKARTQTLEEVVQAVGALVRGRVGNYLVYLPSYQYLSAVQERFQARFPDATILMQRPGMSEPEREAFLGAFAVDGGTVRVGFAVLGGVFGEGIDLVGERLIGVAVVGVGLPQLCIERDLIRDYFEERTGAGFDYAYTFPGMNRVLQAVGRVIRSETDRGVILLIDTRFAESRYRALFPPGWNPVTVRSVGAIQEAVLRFWEPAV
;
A
#
# COMPACT_ATOMS: atom_id res chain seq x y z
N MET A 1 -25.05 15.24 41.19
CA MET A 1 -24.76 14.62 39.90
C MET A 1 -23.70 13.55 40.12
N PRO A 2 -23.86 12.32 39.66
CA PRO A 2 -22.78 11.34 39.74
C PRO A 2 -21.61 11.91 38.94
N LEU A 3 -20.38 11.78 39.47
CA LEU A 3 -19.17 12.16 38.79
C LEU A 3 -19.14 11.40 37.45
N PRO A 4 -18.73 12.03 36.34
CA PRO A 4 -18.61 11.33 35.07
C PRO A 4 -17.68 10.14 35.25
N ALA A 5 -18.05 9.00 34.68
CA ALA A 5 -17.22 7.80 34.73
C ALA A 5 -15.83 8.10 34.16
N LYS A 6 -14.78 7.70 34.90
CA LYS A 6 -13.39 7.89 34.45
C LYS A 6 -13.17 7.17 33.11
N PRO A 7 -12.43 7.78 32.16
CA PRO A 7 -12.09 7.09 30.93
C PRO A 7 -11.22 5.87 31.22
N ILE A 8 -11.50 4.77 30.52
CA ILE A 8 -10.79 3.49 30.68
C ILE A 8 -9.79 3.34 29.53
N HIS A 9 -8.56 2.98 29.87
CA HIS A 9 -7.57 2.50 28.92
C HIS A 9 -7.38 1.00 29.11
N ALA A 10 -7.79 0.19 28.15
CA ALA A 10 -7.66 -1.26 28.22
C ALA A 10 -6.32 -1.73 27.65
N VAL A 11 -5.68 -2.69 28.32
CA VAL A 11 -4.45 -3.36 27.87
C VAL A 11 -4.56 -4.86 28.11
N GLN A 12 -4.17 -5.67 27.14
CA GLN A 12 -4.08 -7.11 27.30
C GLN A 12 -2.90 -7.49 28.20
N VAL A 13 -3.07 -8.49 29.06
CA VAL A 13 -2.01 -9.00 29.95
C VAL A 13 -0.75 -9.30 29.17
N ARG A 14 -0.86 -9.93 28.01
CA ARG A 14 0.29 -10.24 27.14
C ARG A 14 1.04 -8.99 26.72
N VAL A 15 0.34 -7.95 26.27
CA VAL A 15 0.95 -6.68 25.82
C VAL A 15 1.66 -5.99 26.98
N LEU A 16 1.03 -5.96 28.15
CA LEU A 16 1.63 -5.40 29.37
C LEU A 16 2.93 -6.11 29.74
N VAL A 17 2.91 -7.45 29.78
CA VAL A 17 4.07 -8.29 30.13
C VAL A 17 5.21 -8.12 29.12
N GLU A 18 4.91 -8.20 27.82
CA GLU A 18 5.89 -8.01 26.76
C GLU A 18 6.51 -6.59 26.84
N PHE A 19 5.70 -5.57 27.01
CA PHE A 19 6.17 -4.19 27.14
C PHE A 19 7.10 -3.98 28.34
N ALA A 20 6.74 -4.52 29.50
CA ALA A 20 7.49 -4.29 30.74
C ALA A 20 8.74 -5.16 30.88
N LEU A 21 8.66 -6.43 30.46
CA LEU A 21 9.66 -7.45 30.78
C LEU A 21 10.44 -8.00 29.60
N ARG A 22 10.02 -7.77 28.33
CA ARG A 22 10.75 -8.30 27.19
C ARG A 22 12.19 -7.79 27.18
N ARG A 23 13.14 -8.71 27.06
CA ARG A 23 14.57 -8.51 27.08
C ARG A 23 15.25 -9.29 25.96
N GLY A 24 16.51 -8.95 25.69
CA GLY A 24 17.37 -9.69 24.76
C GLY A 24 17.18 -9.28 23.31
N ASP A 25 17.34 -10.21 22.43
CA ASP A 25 17.57 -10.00 21.00
C ASP A 25 16.29 -9.78 20.20
N LEU A 26 16.40 -9.02 19.12
CA LEU A 26 15.42 -9.01 18.05
C LEU A 26 15.70 -10.23 17.19
N GLY A 27 14.70 -11.07 16.96
CA GLY A 27 14.93 -12.29 16.21
C GLY A 27 15.53 -13.44 17.02
N GLY A 28 15.43 -13.40 18.37
CA GLY A 28 15.89 -14.48 19.26
C GLY A 28 14.96 -15.70 19.30
N GLU A 29 15.42 -16.75 19.95
CA GLU A 29 14.84 -18.10 20.08
C GLU A 29 13.39 -18.31 19.62
N GLY A 30 13.22 -18.86 18.41
CA GLY A 30 11.91 -19.33 17.90
C GLY A 30 11.20 -18.38 16.92
N ASP A 31 11.87 -17.40 16.35
CA ASP A 31 11.26 -16.32 15.57
C ASP A 31 10.60 -16.72 14.26
N PHE A 32 10.90 -17.85 13.71
CA PHE A 32 10.14 -18.37 12.58
C PHE A 32 8.93 -19.15 13.09
N VAL A 33 7.86 -18.43 13.45
CA VAL A 33 6.55 -19.02 13.78
C VAL A 33 5.69 -19.00 12.53
N GLY A 34 5.63 -20.11 11.80
CA GLY A 34 4.77 -20.24 10.64
C GLY A 34 3.28 -20.23 11.02
N PRO A 35 2.36 -19.74 10.14
CA PRO A 35 0.92 -19.73 10.38
C PRO A 35 0.29 -21.13 10.61
N ARG A 36 0.90 -22.20 10.08
CA ARG A 36 0.47 -23.58 10.36
C ARG A 36 0.70 -23.93 11.82
N ARG A 37 1.79 -23.45 12.37
CA ARG A 37 2.15 -23.66 13.78
C ARG A 37 1.13 -22.97 14.70
N ALA A 38 0.68 -21.79 14.36
CA ALA A 38 -0.38 -21.10 15.08
C ALA A 38 -1.69 -21.91 15.08
N LEU A 39 -2.04 -22.53 13.93
CA LEU A 39 -3.22 -23.39 13.80
C LEU A 39 -3.04 -24.74 14.53
N ALA A 40 -1.87 -25.37 14.41
CA ALA A 40 -1.54 -26.60 15.13
C ALA A 40 -1.50 -26.33 16.64
N GLY A 41 -0.93 -25.21 17.04
CA GLY A 41 -0.94 -24.72 18.40
C GLY A 41 -2.37 -24.56 18.95
N THR A 42 -3.24 -23.88 18.22
CA THR A 42 -4.65 -23.73 18.62
C THR A 42 -5.37 -25.06 18.74
N ARG A 43 -5.16 -26.00 17.80
CA ARG A 43 -5.77 -27.34 17.86
C ARG A 43 -5.20 -28.16 19.01
N GLY A 44 -3.89 -28.13 19.23
CA GLY A 44 -3.22 -28.80 20.34
C GLY A 44 -3.72 -28.26 21.68
N HIS A 45 -3.80 -26.96 21.83
CA HIS A 45 -4.35 -26.28 22.98
C HIS A 45 -5.79 -26.74 23.29
N GLN A 46 -6.68 -26.70 22.30
CA GLN A 46 -8.07 -27.16 22.46
C GLN A 46 -8.15 -28.66 22.80
N ARG A 47 -7.27 -29.51 22.23
CA ARG A 47 -7.21 -30.93 22.53
C ARG A 47 -6.80 -31.16 23.98
N LEU A 48 -5.77 -30.47 24.44
CA LEU A 48 -5.29 -30.52 25.80
C LEU A 48 -6.38 -30.07 26.80
N GLN A 49 -7.05 -28.96 26.54
CA GLN A 49 -8.17 -28.49 27.37
C GLN A 49 -9.32 -29.50 27.44
N ARG A 50 -9.56 -30.26 26.34
CA ARG A 50 -10.60 -31.33 26.33
C ARG A 50 -10.19 -32.58 27.11
N SER A 51 -8.90 -32.85 27.23
CA SER A 51 -8.37 -34.03 27.96
C SER A 51 -8.31 -33.79 29.48
N ARG A 52 -8.54 -32.56 29.96
CA ARG A 52 -8.52 -32.25 31.39
C ARG A 52 -9.72 -32.84 32.11
N ALA A 53 -9.54 -33.10 33.42
CA ALA A 53 -10.54 -33.74 34.27
C ALA A 53 -11.85 -32.97 34.39
N ALA A 54 -12.90 -33.63 34.87
CA ALA A 54 -14.16 -32.97 35.22
C ALA A 54 -13.90 -31.84 36.23
N GLY A 55 -14.55 -30.68 36.05
CA GLY A 55 -14.33 -29.50 36.90
C GLY A 55 -13.34 -28.48 36.29
N TYR A 56 -12.64 -28.79 35.20
CA TYR A 56 -11.82 -27.82 34.49
C TYR A 56 -12.66 -26.79 33.75
N GLN A 57 -12.43 -25.51 34.08
CA GLN A 57 -13.06 -24.37 33.42
C GLN A 57 -12.06 -23.79 32.43
N LYS A 58 -12.42 -23.74 31.15
CA LYS A 58 -11.59 -23.19 30.06
C LYS A 58 -11.94 -21.74 29.73
N GLU A 59 -10.97 -20.98 29.27
CA GLU A 59 -11.20 -19.69 28.64
C GLU A 59 -11.87 -18.65 29.56
N VAL A 60 -11.37 -18.54 30.82
CA VAL A 60 -11.95 -17.63 31.83
C VAL A 60 -11.48 -16.19 31.55
N SER A 61 -12.41 -15.29 31.26
CA SER A 61 -12.12 -13.87 31.08
C SER A 61 -11.90 -13.18 32.42
N LEU A 62 -10.79 -12.47 32.53
CA LEU A 62 -10.38 -11.72 33.71
C LEU A 62 -10.06 -10.27 33.35
N HIS A 63 -10.36 -9.37 34.28
CA HIS A 63 -9.88 -7.99 34.19
C HIS A 63 -9.59 -7.45 35.59
N ARG A 64 -8.69 -6.47 35.66
CA ARG A 64 -8.37 -5.71 36.84
C ARG A 64 -8.23 -4.24 36.51
N ASP A 65 -9.00 -3.42 37.20
CA ASP A 65 -8.93 -1.96 37.04
C ASP A 65 -7.95 -1.40 38.06
N VAL A 66 -6.98 -0.62 37.54
CA VAL A 66 -6.01 0.14 38.33
C VAL A 66 -6.34 1.61 38.20
N ASP A 67 -6.74 2.24 39.31
CA ASP A 67 -7.09 3.66 39.33
C ASP A 67 -5.82 4.52 39.29
N ASP A 68 -5.70 5.41 38.33
CA ASP A 68 -4.59 6.38 38.18
C ASP A 68 -5.09 7.83 38.35
N GLY A 69 -6.07 8.04 39.20
CA GLY A 69 -6.63 9.34 39.54
C GLY A 69 -7.68 9.81 38.56
N GLU A 70 -7.31 10.34 37.42
CA GLU A 70 -8.25 10.87 36.40
C GLU A 70 -8.81 9.81 35.48
N TRP A 71 -8.25 8.62 35.44
CA TRP A 71 -8.60 7.53 34.54
C TRP A 71 -8.28 6.16 35.15
N VAL A 72 -8.68 5.11 34.45
CA VAL A 72 -8.51 3.72 34.89
C VAL A 72 -7.72 2.95 33.85
N LEU A 73 -6.64 2.27 34.26
CA LEU A 73 -5.98 1.26 33.44
C LEU A 73 -6.70 -0.07 33.68
N ARG A 74 -7.37 -0.59 32.66
CA ARG A 74 -7.96 -1.92 32.69
C ARG A 74 -6.99 -2.92 32.10
N VAL A 75 -6.36 -3.73 32.95
CA VAL A 75 -5.61 -4.90 32.53
C VAL A 75 -6.57 -6.05 32.34
N GLN A 76 -6.62 -6.63 31.15
CA GLN A 76 -7.60 -7.68 30.84
C GLN A 76 -6.96 -8.82 30.05
N GLY A 77 -7.59 -10.00 30.06
CA GLY A 77 -7.15 -11.13 29.27
C GLY A 77 -8.01 -12.34 29.53
N ARG A 78 -7.63 -13.45 28.90
CA ARG A 78 -8.35 -14.71 28.98
C ARG A 78 -7.39 -15.78 29.43
N LEU A 79 -7.65 -16.33 30.61
CA LEU A 79 -6.94 -17.45 31.23
C LEU A 79 -7.31 -18.73 30.49
N ASP A 80 -6.32 -19.57 30.19
CA ASP A 80 -6.52 -20.81 29.41
C ASP A 80 -7.30 -21.86 30.17
N GLY A 81 -7.04 -21.98 31.49
CA GLY A 81 -7.74 -22.96 32.32
C GLY A 81 -7.68 -22.72 33.80
N LEU A 82 -8.69 -23.28 34.50
CA LEU A 82 -8.90 -23.17 35.94
C LEU A 82 -9.40 -24.49 36.50
N TRP A 83 -8.82 -24.92 37.66
CA TRP A 83 -9.37 -25.95 38.50
C TRP A 83 -9.63 -25.43 39.91
N ILE A 84 -10.66 -26.02 40.55
CA ILE A 84 -10.91 -25.87 41.97
C ILE A 84 -11.07 -27.29 42.52
N GLU A 85 -10.04 -27.81 43.20
CA GLU A 85 -10.00 -29.15 43.75
C GLU A 85 -9.61 -29.08 45.24
N ASP A 86 -10.33 -29.74 46.12
CA ASP A 86 -10.05 -29.83 47.57
C ASP A 86 -9.79 -28.46 48.25
N GLY A 87 -10.53 -27.44 47.86
CA GLY A 87 -10.36 -26.09 48.38
C GLY A 87 -9.14 -25.33 47.86
N ARG A 88 -8.36 -25.93 46.95
CA ARG A 88 -7.22 -25.28 46.25
C ARG A 88 -7.64 -24.85 44.87
N THR A 89 -7.27 -23.63 44.52
CA THR A 89 -7.47 -23.08 43.18
C THR A 89 -6.17 -23.13 42.39
N ARG A 90 -6.23 -23.66 41.19
CA ARG A 90 -5.11 -23.72 40.27
C ARG A 90 -5.50 -23.10 38.95
N ILE A 91 -4.68 -22.19 38.45
CA ILE A 91 -4.80 -21.65 37.10
C ILE A 91 -3.77 -22.31 36.17
N GLU A 92 -4.11 -22.39 34.89
CA GLU A 92 -3.25 -22.96 33.85
C GLU A 92 -3.06 -21.99 32.70
N GLU A 93 -1.81 -21.78 32.33
CA GLU A 93 -1.42 -21.12 31.08
C GLU A 93 -0.80 -22.17 30.16
N ILE A 94 -1.36 -22.36 28.99
CA ILE A 94 -0.94 -23.38 28.02
C ILE A 94 -0.13 -22.73 26.92
N LYS A 95 1.04 -23.26 26.63
CA LYS A 95 1.88 -22.86 25.52
C LYS A 95 2.20 -24.06 24.64
N THR A 96 2.10 -23.88 23.35
CA THR A 96 2.54 -24.91 22.38
C THR A 96 3.97 -24.64 21.97
N ILE A 97 4.80 -25.68 22.00
CA ILE A 97 6.21 -25.66 21.64
C ILE A 97 6.48 -26.72 20.56
N GLN A 98 7.65 -26.72 19.98
CA GLN A 98 8.11 -27.69 19.01
C GLN A 98 9.59 -28.01 19.24
N GLY A 99 9.90 -29.30 19.33
CA GLY A 99 11.25 -29.84 19.52
C GLY A 99 11.80 -29.72 20.93
N ALA A 100 12.73 -30.57 21.27
CA ALA A 100 13.36 -30.66 22.59
C ALA A 100 14.39 -29.51 22.83
N ARG A 101 13.92 -28.25 22.84
CA ARG A 101 14.72 -27.15 23.38
C ARG A 101 14.55 -27.09 24.88
N GLU A 102 15.61 -26.67 25.56
CA GLU A 102 15.78 -26.67 27.02
C GLU A 102 14.48 -26.57 27.82
N ARG A 103 14.29 -27.59 28.69
CA ARG A 103 13.12 -27.77 29.59
C ARG A 103 13.10 -26.72 30.72
N ARG A 104 13.19 -25.45 30.38
CA ARG A 104 12.99 -24.34 31.35
C ARG A 104 11.78 -23.52 30.94
N ALA A 105 10.91 -23.29 31.90
CA ALA A 105 9.75 -22.45 31.70
C ALA A 105 10.17 -21.00 31.38
N HIS A 106 9.62 -20.43 30.30
CA HIS A 106 9.99 -19.10 29.84
C HIS A 106 9.52 -18.01 30.80
N PRO A 107 10.39 -17.02 31.18
CA PRO A 107 10.02 -15.99 32.17
C PRO A 107 8.78 -15.16 31.81
N LEU A 108 8.56 -14.84 30.53
CA LEU A 108 7.37 -14.09 30.10
C LEU A 108 6.07 -14.92 30.24
N HIS A 109 6.12 -16.26 30.09
CA HIS A 109 4.97 -17.11 30.29
C HIS A 109 4.59 -17.18 31.78
N TRP A 110 5.60 -17.28 32.67
CA TRP A 110 5.36 -17.16 34.10
C TRP A 110 4.79 -15.78 34.47
N ALA A 111 5.33 -14.70 33.87
CA ALA A 111 4.82 -13.35 34.11
C ALA A 111 3.36 -13.20 33.71
N GLN A 112 2.96 -13.76 32.57
CA GLN A 112 1.59 -13.76 32.10
C GLN A 112 0.68 -14.54 33.08
N ALA A 113 1.07 -15.74 33.46
CA ALA A 113 0.32 -16.58 34.39
C ALA A 113 0.23 -15.94 35.79
N LYS A 114 1.30 -15.29 36.30
CA LYS A 114 1.27 -14.53 37.57
C LYS A 114 0.27 -13.37 37.52
N CYS A 115 0.17 -12.65 36.41
CA CYS A 115 -0.85 -11.62 36.26
C CYS A 115 -2.26 -12.20 36.36
N TYR A 116 -2.53 -13.31 35.67
CA TYR A 116 -3.84 -13.99 35.79
C TYR A 116 -4.09 -14.52 37.20
N GLY A 117 -3.05 -15.09 37.83
CA GLY A 117 -3.13 -15.57 39.23
C GLY A 117 -3.52 -14.46 40.18
N PHE A 118 -2.92 -13.28 40.08
CA PHE A 118 -3.29 -12.11 40.88
C PHE A 118 -4.73 -11.70 40.63
N MET A 119 -5.13 -11.53 39.38
CA MET A 119 -6.44 -11.05 39.00
C MET A 119 -7.53 -12.01 39.53
N TYR A 120 -7.30 -13.30 39.44
CA TYR A 120 -8.24 -14.29 39.94
C TYR A 120 -8.27 -14.36 41.46
N ALA A 121 -7.11 -14.41 42.10
CA ALA A 121 -7.01 -14.47 43.56
C ALA A 121 -7.66 -13.26 44.25
N GLU A 122 -7.46 -12.07 43.72
CA GLU A 122 -8.06 -10.85 44.21
C GLU A 122 -9.57 -10.82 44.04
N ALA A 123 -10.06 -11.20 42.85
CA ALA A 123 -11.49 -11.21 42.55
C ALA A 123 -12.29 -12.20 43.44
N HIS A 124 -11.64 -13.27 43.93
CA HIS A 124 -12.27 -14.33 44.74
C HIS A 124 -11.80 -14.35 46.21
N GLY A 125 -10.99 -13.37 46.62
CA GLY A 125 -10.54 -13.25 48.00
C GLY A 125 -9.59 -14.36 48.46
N LEU A 126 -8.83 -15.00 47.55
CA LEU A 126 -7.91 -16.08 47.88
C LEU A 126 -6.60 -15.52 48.44
N GLU A 127 -6.07 -16.15 49.49
CA GLU A 127 -4.76 -15.76 50.05
C GLU A 127 -3.57 -16.35 49.27
N SER A 128 -3.80 -17.48 48.61
CA SER A 128 -2.80 -18.12 47.75
C SER A 128 -3.46 -18.82 46.59
N ILE A 129 -2.72 -19.06 45.52
CA ILE A 129 -3.14 -19.73 44.29
C ILE A 129 -2.00 -20.52 43.69
N ASP A 130 -2.30 -21.70 43.17
CA ASP A 130 -1.37 -22.50 42.42
C ASP A 130 -1.38 -22.06 40.94
N ILE A 131 -0.21 -21.87 40.34
CA ILE A 131 -0.03 -21.55 38.94
C ILE A 131 0.67 -22.71 38.24
N GLN A 132 0.06 -23.14 37.13
CA GLN A 132 0.61 -24.18 36.29
C GLN A 132 0.92 -23.61 34.88
N LEU A 133 2.14 -23.79 34.42
CA LEU A 133 2.51 -23.61 33.02
C LEU A 133 2.55 -24.98 32.34
N THR A 134 1.80 -25.14 31.29
CA THR A 134 1.75 -26.37 30.50
C THR A 134 2.30 -26.14 29.10
N TYR A 135 3.35 -26.86 28.76
CA TYR A 135 3.94 -26.86 27.42
C TYR A 135 3.50 -28.13 26.70
N LEU A 136 2.86 -27.96 25.54
CA LEU A 136 2.49 -29.05 24.65
C LEU A 136 3.42 -29.01 23.42
N ASP A 137 4.21 -30.04 23.23
CA ASP A 137 4.94 -30.24 22.00
C ASP A 137 3.96 -30.74 20.92
N VAL A 138 3.76 -29.94 19.86
CA VAL A 138 2.78 -30.24 18.80
C VAL A 138 3.24 -31.35 17.85
N ASP A 139 4.51 -31.74 17.87
CA ASP A 139 5.07 -32.79 17.02
C ASP A 139 5.05 -34.17 17.71
N THR A 140 5.29 -34.18 19.03
CA THR A 140 5.41 -35.41 19.82
C THR A 140 4.20 -35.70 20.69
N ASP A 141 3.30 -34.71 20.85
CA ASP A 141 2.20 -34.69 21.82
C ASP A 141 2.67 -34.79 23.28
N GLU A 142 3.97 -34.58 23.54
CA GLU A 142 4.52 -34.59 24.90
C GLU A 142 4.05 -33.36 25.67
N VAL A 143 3.60 -33.55 26.91
CA VAL A 143 3.16 -32.51 27.82
C VAL A 143 4.15 -32.34 28.95
N THR A 144 4.66 -31.14 29.13
CA THR A 144 5.53 -30.77 30.26
C THR A 144 4.85 -29.73 31.13
N GLU A 145 4.72 -30.00 32.41
CA GLU A 145 4.04 -29.12 33.37
C GLU A 145 4.98 -28.60 34.44
N TYR A 146 4.91 -27.30 34.72
CA TYR A 146 5.61 -26.64 35.81
C TYR A 146 4.55 -26.08 36.75
N ARG A 147 4.70 -26.31 38.06
CA ARG A 147 3.71 -25.89 39.07
C ARG A 147 4.41 -25.16 40.19
N GLU A 148 3.91 -24.00 40.55
CA GLU A 148 4.36 -23.24 41.73
C GLU A 148 3.14 -22.59 42.42
N GLY A 149 3.21 -22.55 43.78
CA GLY A 149 2.24 -21.86 44.59
C GLY A 149 2.70 -20.44 44.91
N PHE A 150 1.81 -19.46 44.83
CA PHE A 150 2.08 -18.06 45.09
C PHE A 150 1.11 -17.45 46.07
N GLY A 151 1.61 -16.62 46.98
CA GLY A 151 0.78 -15.79 47.82
C GLY A 151 0.19 -14.60 47.09
N ARG A 152 -1.05 -14.21 47.42
CA ARG A 152 -1.72 -13.03 46.79
C ARG A 152 -0.85 -11.75 46.92
N ALA A 153 -0.23 -11.53 48.07
CA ALA A 153 0.60 -10.35 48.29
C ALA A 153 1.83 -10.29 47.37
N GLU A 154 2.45 -11.45 47.13
CA GLU A 154 3.59 -11.55 46.20
C GLU A 154 3.13 -11.26 44.74
N LEU A 155 2.03 -11.87 44.31
CA LEU A 155 1.46 -11.64 42.98
C LEU A 155 0.97 -10.20 42.79
N ALA A 156 0.45 -9.57 43.86
CA ALA A 156 0.04 -8.17 43.86
C ALA A 156 1.28 -7.25 43.62
N ALA A 157 2.35 -7.45 44.38
CA ALA A 157 3.58 -6.68 44.21
C ALA A 157 4.09 -6.80 42.78
N PHE A 158 4.18 -8.01 42.26
CA PHE A 158 4.61 -8.26 40.89
C PHE A 158 3.71 -7.55 39.84
N PHE A 159 2.38 -7.66 39.99
CA PHE A 159 1.43 -7.04 39.07
C PHE A 159 1.52 -5.51 39.09
N PHE A 160 1.61 -4.92 40.29
CA PHE A 160 1.69 -3.47 40.39
C PHE A 160 3.04 -2.92 39.92
N ASP A 161 4.13 -3.65 40.07
CA ASP A 161 5.43 -3.28 39.49
C ASP A 161 5.38 -3.23 37.95
N LEU A 162 4.74 -4.23 37.33
CA LEU A 162 4.53 -4.22 35.86
C LEU A 162 3.64 -3.06 35.42
N THR A 163 2.52 -2.87 36.09
CA THR A 163 1.60 -1.78 35.75
C THR A 163 2.23 -0.41 35.96
N ALA A 164 3.08 -0.22 36.96
CA ALA A 164 3.79 1.03 37.20
C ALA A 164 4.67 1.42 36.00
N VAL A 165 5.42 0.47 35.43
CA VAL A 165 6.24 0.70 34.23
C VAL A 165 5.39 1.15 33.04
N TYR A 166 4.24 0.52 32.81
CA TYR A 166 3.34 0.85 31.73
C TYR A 166 2.65 2.19 31.95
N LEU A 167 2.20 2.46 33.18
CA LEU A 167 1.53 3.69 33.59
C LEU A 167 2.43 4.92 33.39
N GLU A 168 3.74 4.82 33.63
CA GLU A 168 4.69 5.92 33.38
C GLU A 168 4.59 6.39 31.90
N TRP A 169 4.58 5.45 30.96
CA TRP A 169 4.48 5.74 29.53
C TRP A 169 3.11 6.30 29.15
N LEU A 170 2.06 5.75 29.73
CA LEU A 170 0.69 6.24 29.50
C LEU A 170 0.47 7.64 30.06
N ARG A 171 1.01 7.96 31.22
CA ARG A 171 0.95 9.32 31.81
C ARG A 171 1.66 10.31 30.87
N ALA A 172 2.85 9.96 30.39
CA ALA A 172 3.58 10.78 29.42
C ALA A 172 2.80 10.96 28.11
N ARG A 173 2.16 9.87 27.60
CA ARG A 173 1.30 9.93 26.42
C ARG A 173 0.08 10.82 26.65
N ARG A 174 -0.57 10.73 27.81
CA ARG A 174 -1.76 11.54 28.13
C ARG A 174 -1.41 13.01 28.33
N GLN A 175 -0.31 13.31 28.99
CA GLN A 175 0.18 14.68 29.09
C GLN A 175 0.41 15.25 27.69
N TRP A 176 1.07 14.50 26.83
CA TRP A 176 1.24 14.87 25.42
C TRP A 176 -0.10 15.11 24.71
N CYS A 177 -1.08 14.21 24.87
CA CYS A 177 -2.39 14.36 24.25
C CYS A 177 -3.12 15.64 24.69
N ARG A 178 -3.01 16.04 25.97
CA ARG A 178 -3.56 17.31 26.46
C ARG A 178 -2.91 18.50 25.76
N GLU A 179 -1.57 18.57 25.72
CA GLU A 179 -0.82 19.63 25.06
C GLU A 179 -1.13 19.69 23.56
N ARG A 180 -1.25 18.52 22.92
CA ARG A 180 -1.69 18.39 21.54
C ARG A 180 -3.10 18.98 21.34
N ASP A 181 -4.06 18.55 22.13
CA ASP A 181 -5.47 18.92 21.97
C ASP A 181 -5.68 20.42 22.28
N GLU A 182 -4.97 20.98 23.25
CA GLU A 182 -4.93 22.45 23.50
C GLU A 182 -4.37 23.18 22.29
N SER A 183 -3.26 22.71 21.71
CA SER A 183 -2.69 23.29 20.49
C SER A 183 -3.66 23.21 19.29
N ILE A 184 -4.37 22.09 19.15
CA ILE A 184 -5.40 21.90 18.11
C ILE A 184 -6.58 22.86 18.33
N GLY A 185 -6.97 23.09 19.58
CA GLY A 185 -8.02 24.04 19.92
C GLY A 185 -7.71 25.45 19.40
N ALA A 186 -6.49 25.91 19.65
CA ALA A 186 -5.99 27.22 19.21
C ALA A 186 -5.59 27.28 17.73
N LEU A 187 -5.38 26.14 17.08
CA LEU A 187 -4.85 26.04 15.71
C LEU A 187 -5.78 26.75 14.71
N ARG A 188 -5.24 27.70 13.97
CA ARG A 188 -5.86 28.28 12.77
C ARG A 188 -5.27 27.63 11.52
N PHE A 189 -5.96 27.83 10.40
CA PHE A 189 -5.42 27.37 9.12
C PHE A 189 -4.05 28.04 8.86
N PRO A 190 -3.00 27.29 8.41
CA PRO A 190 -1.62 27.75 8.45
C PRO A 190 -1.29 28.88 7.45
N PHE A 191 -2.20 29.21 6.57
CA PHE A 191 -2.03 30.29 5.60
C PHE A 191 -3.02 31.44 5.86
N PRO A 192 -2.66 32.69 5.51
CA PRO A 192 -3.52 33.86 5.74
C PRO A 192 -4.88 33.74 5.05
N ARG A 193 -4.94 33.06 3.91
CA ARG A 193 -6.17 32.85 3.13
C ARG A 193 -6.24 31.42 2.59
N TYR A 194 -7.43 30.87 2.54
CA TYR A 194 -7.69 29.64 1.80
C TYR A 194 -7.60 29.91 0.30
N ARG A 195 -6.96 29.01 -0.44
CA ARG A 195 -7.12 28.98 -1.89
C ARG A 195 -8.55 28.57 -2.26
N ALA A 196 -9.00 28.94 -3.48
CA ALA A 196 -10.32 28.54 -3.96
C ALA A 196 -10.50 27.01 -3.85
N GLY A 197 -11.61 26.58 -3.23
CA GLY A 197 -11.91 25.15 -2.98
C GLY A 197 -11.21 24.51 -1.77
N GLN A 198 -10.11 25.05 -1.27
CA GLN A 198 -9.34 24.46 -0.17
C GLN A 198 -10.15 24.36 1.13
N ARG A 199 -10.95 25.39 1.44
CA ARG A 199 -11.86 25.37 2.60
C ARG A 199 -12.94 24.30 2.45
N ALA A 200 -13.43 24.05 1.21
CA ALA A 200 -14.41 23.00 0.97
C ALA A 200 -13.84 21.62 1.29
N ILE A 201 -12.57 21.35 0.92
CA ILE A 201 -11.87 20.10 1.27
C ILE A 201 -11.79 19.97 2.80
N ALA A 202 -11.36 21.01 3.50
CA ALA A 202 -11.21 20.98 4.96
C ALA A 202 -12.54 20.72 5.67
N VAL A 203 -13.62 21.37 5.24
CA VAL A 203 -14.96 21.18 5.82
C VAL A 203 -15.53 19.80 5.51
N ALA A 204 -15.44 19.34 4.25
CA ALA A 204 -15.93 18.02 3.86
C ALA A 204 -15.15 16.90 4.56
N GLY A 205 -13.81 17.03 4.61
CA GLY A 205 -12.94 16.09 5.31
C GLY A 205 -13.27 16.00 6.80
N TYR A 206 -13.38 17.14 7.47
CA TYR A 206 -13.79 17.17 8.88
C TYR A 206 -15.15 16.45 9.11
N ARG A 207 -16.15 16.75 8.26
CA ARG A 207 -17.47 16.10 8.36
C ARG A 207 -17.41 14.58 8.15
N ALA A 208 -16.60 14.12 7.19
CA ALA A 208 -16.43 12.71 6.93
C ALA A 208 -15.79 12.00 8.14
N VAL A 209 -14.72 12.55 8.70
CA VAL A 209 -14.05 11.99 9.88
C VAL A 209 -14.97 12.01 11.10
N ALA A 210 -15.66 13.12 11.36
CA ALA A 210 -16.56 13.24 12.51
C ALA A 210 -17.72 12.25 12.48
N ARG A 211 -18.23 11.93 11.28
CA ARG A 211 -19.34 10.97 11.08
C ARG A 211 -18.89 9.52 10.99
N GLY A 212 -17.61 9.26 10.78
CA GLY A 212 -17.09 7.91 10.54
C GLY A 212 -17.42 7.40 9.14
N GLY A 213 -17.21 8.23 8.10
CA GLY A 213 -17.53 7.90 6.71
C GLY A 213 -16.33 7.99 5.78
N ARG A 214 -16.60 7.81 4.49
CA ARG A 214 -15.61 7.94 3.41
C ARG A 214 -15.86 9.23 2.64
N LEU A 215 -14.80 9.80 2.04
CA LEU A 215 -14.89 10.99 1.18
C LEU A 215 -13.94 10.84 0.00
N PHE A 216 -14.44 11.10 -1.20
CA PHE A 216 -13.64 11.11 -2.43
C PHE A 216 -13.48 12.55 -2.93
N VAL A 217 -12.22 13.00 -3.03
CA VAL A 217 -11.90 14.38 -3.41
C VAL A 217 -11.10 14.38 -4.70
N GLU A 218 -11.71 14.88 -5.77
CA GLU A 218 -11.02 15.23 -7.00
C GLU A 218 -10.73 16.73 -7.00
N ALA A 219 -9.46 17.07 -6.87
CA ALA A 219 -9.05 18.47 -6.80
C ALA A 219 -7.69 18.67 -7.47
N PRO A 220 -7.53 19.69 -8.33
CA PRO A 220 -6.31 19.95 -9.09
C PRO A 220 -5.07 20.08 -8.23
N THR A 221 -3.90 19.89 -8.86
CA THR A 221 -2.61 20.19 -8.24
C THR A 221 -2.54 21.67 -7.84
N GLY A 222 -1.74 21.99 -6.82
CA GLY A 222 -1.57 23.37 -6.37
C GLY A 222 -2.67 23.93 -5.43
N ILE A 223 -3.82 23.26 -5.30
CA ILE A 223 -4.90 23.72 -4.38
C ILE A 223 -4.55 23.54 -2.90
N GLY A 224 -3.54 22.73 -2.58
CA GLY A 224 -3.17 22.44 -1.19
C GLY A 224 -4.01 21.35 -0.53
N LYS A 225 -4.33 20.27 -1.27
CA LYS A 225 -5.09 19.08 -0.78
C LYS A 225 -4.52 18.51 0.50
N THR A 226 -3.21 18.27 0.54
CA THR A 226 -2.51 17.65 1.67
C THR A 226 -2.72 18.41 2.97
N VAL A 227 -2.49 19.73 2.96
CA VAL A 227 -2.68 20.57 4.16
C VAL A 227 -4.15 20.61 4.58
N ALA A 228 -5.09 20.69 3.62
CA ALA A 228 -6.51 20.72 3.94
C ALA A 228 -7.01 19.40 4.52
N ALA A 229 -6.56 18.25 3.99
CA ALA A 229 -6.90 16.92 4.51
C ALA A 229 -6.30 16.69 5.91
N LEU A 230 -5.02 17.02 6.11
CA LEU A 230 -4.37 16.94 7.43
C LEU A 230 -5.05 17.86 8.44
N PHE A 231 -5.31 19.13 8.09
CA PHE A 231 -5.98 20.07 8.96
C PHE A 231 -7.36 19.58 9.39
N SER A 232 -8.14 18.99 8.48
CA SER A 232 -9.47 18.44 8.80
C SER A 232 -9.40 17.28 9.78
N ALA A 233 -8.46 16.34 9.57
CA ALA A 233 -8.25 15.18 10.43
C ALA A 233 -7.76 15.63 11.84
N VAL A 234 -6.78 16.54 11.89
CA VAL A 234 -6.27 17.12 13.14
C VAL A 234 -7.38 17.82 13.92
N LYS A 235 -8.23 18.62 13.26
CA LYS A 235 -9.37 19.26 13.95
C LYS A 235 -10.37 18.25 14.50
N ALA A 236 -10.60 17.12 13.82
CA ALA A 236 -11.44 16.03 14.32
C ALA A 236 -10.78 15.32 15.51
N MET A 237 -9.45 15.15 15.47
CA MET A 237 -8.65 14.58 16.57
C MET A 237 -8.78 15.40 17.85
N GLY A 238 -8.64 16.72 17.79
CA GLY A 238 -8.80 17.60 18.95
C GLY A 238 -10.21 17.65 19.53
N GLN A 239 -11.19 17.05 18.85
CA GLN A 239 -12.55 16.85 19.35
C GLN A 239 -12.83 15.41 19.80
N GLY A 240 -11.78 14.59 19.92
CA GLY A 240 -11.89 13.20 20.35
C GLY A 240 -12.64 12.29 19.38
N LYS A 241 -12.65 12.63 18.07
CA LYS A 241 -13.30 11.79 17.06
C LYS A 241 -12.39 10.69 16.54
N ILE A 242 -11.10 10.89 16.60
CA ILE A 242 -10.05 9.95 16.27
C ILE A 242 -8.86 10.15 17.20
N ASP A 243 -8.13 9.07 17.46
CA ASP A 243 -6.91 9.07 18.27
C ASP A 243 -5.65 9.10 17.42
N ARG A 244 -5.74 8.67 16.15
CA ARG A 244 -4.60 8.53 15.25
C ARG A 244 -4.98 8.80 13.80
N LEU A 245 -4.02 9.29 13.03
CA LEU A 245 -4.17 9.38 11.58
C LEU A 245 -3.04 8.63 10.87
N PHE A 246 -3.38 7.99 9.74
CA PHE A 246 -2.43 7.40 8.81
C PHE A 246 -2.49 8.18 7.50
N TYR A 247 -1.35 8.79 7.13
CA TYR A 247 -1.20 9.42 5.83
C TYR A 247 -0.52 8.44 4.89
N LEU A 248 -1.24 8.02 3.86
CA LEU A 248 -0.88 6.92 2.98
C LEU A 248 -0.49 7.45 1.61
N THR A 249 0.71 7.09 1.13
CA THR A 249 1.21 7.53 -0.17
C THR A 249 2.10 6.48 -0.81
N ALA A 250 2.00 6.33 -2.14
CA ALA A 250 2.76 5.32 -2.89
C ALA A 250 4.23 5.70 -3.13
N ARG A 251 4.63 6.96 -2.91
CA ARG A 251 5.91 7.50 -3.40
C ARG A 251 6.65 8.31 -2.35
N THR A 252 7.98 8.34 -2.47
CA THR A 252 8.87 9.15 -1.62
C THR A 252 8.51 10.63 -1.67
N VAL A 253 8.18 11.17 -2.86
CA VAL A 253 7.77 12.57 -3.02
C VAL A 253 6.52 12.91 -2.21
N GLY A 254 5.51 12.03 -2.20
CA GLY A 254 4.31 12.21 -1.39
C GLY A 254 4.60 12.27 0.11
N ARG A 255 5.59 11.50 0.59
CA ARG A 255 6.05 11.56 1.99
C ARG A 255 6.63 12.93 2.33
N VAL A 256 7.52 13.46 1.48
CA VAL A 256 8.12 14.79 1.67
C VAL A 256 7.05 15.87 1.72
N VAL A 257 6.06 15.82 0.82
CA VAL A 257 4.94 16.76 0.81
C VAL A 257 4.11 16.68 2.10
N ALA A 258 3.87 15.47 2.62
CA ALA A 258 3.16 15.28 3.88
C ALA A 258 3.96 15.83 5.08
N GLU A 259 5.28 15.56 5.13
CA GLU A 259 6.17 16.08 6.16
C GLU A 259 6.22 17.62 6.15
N GLN A 260 6.31 18.22 4.95
CA GLN A 260 6.25 19.68 4.78
C GLN A 260 4.92 20.25 5.25
N ALA A 261 3.79 19.62 4.90
CA ALA A 261 2.47 20.05 5.33
C ALA A 261 2.31 19.97 6.87
N CYS A 262 2.82 18.91 7.49
CA CYS A 262 2.90 18.84 8.95
C CYS A 262 3.79 19.95 9.54
N GLY A 263 4.89 20.31 8.86
CA GLY A 263 5.77 21.42 9.22
C GLY A 263 5.07 22.76 9.17
N GLU A 264 4.22 23.02 8.14
CA GLU A 264 3.41 24.24 8.06
C GLU A 264 2.41 24.33 9.22
N LEU A 265 1.75 23.23 9.56
CA LEU A 265 0.82 23.19 10.69
C LEU A 265 1.55 23.42 12.02
N ARG A 266 2.77 22.87 12.20
CA ARG A 266 3.59 23.14 13.39
C ARG A 266 4.01 24.61 13.50
N ARG A 267 4.40 25.24 12.38
CA ARG A 267 4.70 26.69 12.38
C ARG A 267 3.50 27.54 12.74
N ALA A 268 2.28 27.05 12.48
CA ALA A 268 1.03 27.66 12.92
C ALA A 268 0.64 27.34 14.39
N GLY A 269 1.50 26.64 15.14
CA GLY A 269 1.33 26.35 16.55
C GLY A 269 0.79 24.96 16.87
N LEU A 270 0.64 24.06 15.89
CA LEU A 270 0.23 22.67 16.15
C LEU A 270 1.35 21.88 16.84
N ARG A 271 1.01 21.19 17.89
CA ARG A 271 1.83 20.12 18.47
C ARG A 271 1.30 18.77 17.99
N LEU A 272 2.09 18.04 17.24
CA LEU A 272 1.72 16.74 16.68
C LEU A 272 2.96 15.87 16.49
N ARG A 273 2.99 14.70 17.11
CA ARG A 273 4.03 13.69 16.86
C ARG A 273 3.70 12.92 15.61
N VAL A 274 4.61 12.98 14.64
CA VAL A 274 4.46 12.33 13.34
C VAL A 274 5.68 11.46 13.06
N VAL A 275 5.48 10.17 12.84
CA VAL A 275 6.55 9.28 12.37
C VAL A 275 6.39 8.96 10.89
N THR A 276 7.51 9.02 10.15
CA THR A 276 7.56 8.57 8.75
C THR A 276 8.20 7.19 8.69
N LEU A 277 7.42 6.17 8.31
CA LEU A 277 7.92 4.81 8.13
C LEU A 277 8.72 4.70 6.82
N THR A 278 9.90 4.13 6.92
CA THR A 278 10.78 3.85 5.78
C THR A 278 10.89 2.34 5.61
N ALA A 279 10.82 1.86 4.37
CA ALA A 279 10.94 0.44 4.08
C ALA A 279 12.29 -0.12 4.57
N ARG A 280 12.28 -1.37 5.02
CA ARG A 280 13.46 -2.04 5.62
C ARG A 280 14.70 -1.94 4.73
N GLU A 281 14.55 -2.19 3.44
CA GLU A 281 15.64 -2.19 2.45
C GLU A 281 16.33 -0.80 2.31
N LYS A 282 15.62 0.26 2.72
CA LYS A 282 16.12 1.65 2.62
C LYS A 282 16.69 2.18 3.93
N ILE A 283 16.30 1.62 5.08
CA ILE A 283 16.71 2.13 6.39
C ILE A 283 17.67 1.17 7.12
N CYS A 284 17.74 -0.10 6.71
CA CYS A 284 18.67 -1.06 7.31
C CYS A 284 20.11 -0.63 7.06
N THR A 285 20.91 -0.62 8.12
CA THR A 285 22.33 -0.26 8.09
C THR A 285 23.25 -1.48 7.96
N HIS A 286 22.68 -2.68 7.96
CA HIS A 286 23.41 -3.94 7.86
C HIS A 286 23.40 -4.45 6.41
N GLU A 287 24.56 -4.42 5.77
CA GLU A 287 24.77 -4.97 4.43
C GLU A 287 24.86 -6.51 4.53
N GLY A 288 23.78 -7.19 4.26
CA GLY A 288 23.75 -8.66 4.31
C GLY A 288 22.35 -9.25 4.55
N GLY A 289 21.34 -8.41 4.82
CA GLY A 289 19.92 -8.76 4.73
C GLY A 289 19.35 -9.67 5.82
N VAL A 290 20.15 -10.43 6.56
CA VAL A 290 19.69 -11.37 7.57
C VAL A 290 19.56 -10.67 8.92
N CYS A 291 18.33 -10.57 9.44
CA CYS A 291 18.06 -10.09 10.79
C CYS A 291 18.32 -11.20 11.81
N ASP A 292 19.60 -11.53 11.99
CA ASP A 292 20.05 -12.54 12.94
C ASP A 292 20.89 -11.84 14.02
N PRO A 293 20.61 -12.06 15.31
CA PRO A 293 21.39 -11.47 16.39
C PRO A 293 22.88 -11.85 16.38
N GLU A 294 23.24 -13.00 15.81
CA GLU A 294 24.63 -13.41 15.65
C GLU A 294 25.37 -12.53 14.64
N ASN A 295 24.69 -12.08 13.60
CA ASN A 295 25.25 -11.33 12.49
C ASN A 295 24.93 -9.83 12.52
N CYS A 296 23.83 -9.42 13.17
CA CYS A 296 23.38 -8.03 13.20
C CYS A 296 23.53 -7.43 14.62
N PRO A 297 24.49 -6.52 14.86
CA PRO A 297 24.68 -5.89 16.17
C PRO A 297 23.48 -5.06 16.62
N MET A 298 22.65 -4.56 15.68
CA MET A 298 21.44 -3.79 15.98
C MET A 298 20.26 -4.68 16.41
N ALA A 299 20.32 -5.97 16.11
CA ALA A 299 19.33 -6.96 16.57
C ALA A 299 19.70 -7.49 17.95
N ARG A 300 21.00 -7.63 18.23
CA ARG A 300 21.50 -8.15 19.53
C ARG A 300 21.13 -7.22 20.66
N GLY A 301 20.45 -7.73 21.70
CA GLY A 301 20.00 -6.96 22.88
C GLY A 301 19.06 -5.81 22.53
N TYR A 302 18.29 -5.90 21.47
CA TYR A 302 17.36 -4.87 21.02
C TYR A 302 16.39 -4.48 22.13
N TYR A 303 15.73 -5.46 22.75
CA TYR A 303 14.71 -5.21 23.76
C TYR A 303 15.26 -4.67 25.09
N ASP A 304 16.56 -4.75 25.31
CA ASP A 304 17.21 -4.12 26.48
C ASP A 304 17.38 -2.61 26.31
N ARG A 305 17.43 -2.13 25.06
CA ARG A 305 17.75 -0.73 24.71
C ARG A 305 16.63 0.03 24.01
N HIS A 306 15.66 -0.67 23.39
CA HIS A 306 14.63 -0.07 22.54
C HIS A 306 13.80 1.00 23.25
N ARG A 307 13.46 0.85 24.55
CA ARG A 307 12.68 1.85 25.29
C ARG A 307 13.41 3.18 25.45
N ALA A 308 14.73 3.15 25.66
CA ALA A 308 15.54 4.37 25.69
C ALA A 308 15.59 5.04 24.31
N ALA A 309 15.78 4.25 23.24
CA ALA A 309 15.73 4.74 21.87
C ALA A 309 14.36 5.33 21.49
N MET A 310 13.26 4.68 21.92
CA MET A 310 11.90 5.21 21.73
C MET A 310 11.72 6.56 22.45
N ARG A 311 12.18 6.70 23.69
CA ARG A 311 12.11 7.99 24.42
C ARG A 311 12.88 9.08 23.69
N ALA A 312 14.08 8.78 23.18
CA ALA A 312 14.88 9.70 22.39
C ALA A 312 14.12 10.14 21.11
N ALA A 313 13.54 9.20 20.36
CA ALA A 313 12.76 9.53 19.18
C ALA A 313 11.49 10.34 19.51
N LEU A 314 10.76 9.96 20.57
CA LEU A 314 9.52 10.63 21.01
C LEU A 314 9.74 12.02 21.63
N ALA A 315 10.98 12.42 21.89
CA ALA A 315 11.31 13.79 22.25
C ALA A 315 11.10 14.77 21.09
N HIS A 316 11.02 14.26 19.86
CA HIS A 316 10.77 15.03 18.63
C HIS A 316 9.31 14.96 18.21
N GLU A 317 8.79 16.05 17.64
CA GLU A 317 7.47 16.08 17.02
C GLU A 317 7.51 15.56 15.57
N ALA A 318 8.58 15.85 14.82
CA ALA A 318 8.87 15.32 13.50
C ALA A 318 9.83 14.15 13.58
N ILE A 319 9.32 12.95 13.66
CA ILE A 319 10.12 11.73 13.74
C ILE A 319 10.35 11.21 12.30
N THR A 320 11.27 11.91 11.62
CA THR A 320 11.67 11.59 10.25
C THR A 320 12.61 10.38 10.22
N ARG A 321 12.94 9.91 9.01
CA ARG A 321 13.99 8.90 8.82
C ARG A 321 15.28 9.27 9.56
N PHE A 322 15.71 10.52 9.47
CA PHE A 322 16.93 11.00 10.11
C PHE A 322 16.88 10.83 11.64
N VAL A 323 15.80 11.22 12.30
CA VAL A 323 15.61 11.08 13.75
C VAL A 323 15.64 9.61 14.18
N ILE A 324 15.01 8.73 13.41
CA ILE A 324 15.05 7.28 13.68
C ILE A 324 16.47 6.73 13.53
N GLU A 325 17.20 7.10 12.48
CA GLU A 325 18.58 6.66 12.27
C GLU A 325 19.53 7.20 13.35
N GLU A 326 19.32 8.42 13.82
CA GLU A 326 20.10 9.02 14.92
C GLU A 326 19.85 8.27 16.23
N ALA A 327 18.59 8.08 16.63
CA ALA A 327 18.22 7.33 17.82
C ALA A 327 18.70 5.86 17.74
N SER A 328 18.59 5.24 16.55
CA SER A 328 19.10 3.89 16.28
C SER A 328 20.60 3.79 16.52
N ARG A 329 21.39 4.71 15.99
CA ARG A 329 22.86 4.74 16.17
C ARG A 329 23.26 5.00 17.63
N ALA A 330 22.60 5.95 18.28
CA ALA A 330 22.90 6.30 19.66
C ALA A 330 22.64 5.15 20.64
N HIS A 331 21.59 4.35 20.38
CA HIS A 331 21.18 3.26 21.27
C HIS A 331 21.48 1.86 20.69
N GLN A 332 22.11 1.77 19.52
CA GLN A 332 22.43 0.49 18.85
C GLN A 332 21.22 -0.45 18.71
N VAL A 333 20.13 0.04 18.16
CA VAL A 333 18.89 -0.70 17.92
C VAL A 333 18.52 -0.69 16.45
N CYS A 334 17.79 -1.71 15.96
CA CYS A 334 17.33 -1.77 14.58
C CYS A 334 16.44 -0.54 14.23
N PRO A 335 16.81 0.28 13.24
CA PRO A 335 16.04 1.48 12.91
C PRO A 335 14.65 1.15 12.34
N PHE A 336 14.51 0.04 11.63
CA PHE A 336 13.22 -0.39 11.09
C PHE A 336 12.26 -0.74 12.23
N GLU A 337 12.64 -1.66 13.12
CA GLU A 337 11.80 -2.06 14.26
C GLU A 337 11.54 -0.89 15.23
N LEU A 338 12.55 -0.04 15.49
CA LEU A 338 12.36 1.18 16.28
C LEU A 338 11.27 2.07 15.70
N SER A 339 11.24 2.25 14.37
CA SER A 339 10.21 3.06 13.71
C SER A 339 8.81 2.48 13.90
N LEU A 340 8.71 1.13 13.88
CA LEU A 340 7.46 0.42 14.12
C LEU A 340 7.02 0.51 15.60
N ASP A 341 7.95 0.39 16.56
CA ASP A 341 7.64 0.53 17.99
C ASP A 341 7.18 1.96 18.32
N VAL A 342 7.90 2.97 17.80
CA VAL A 342 7.54 4.39 17.93
C VAL A 342 6.16 4.69 17.34
N SER A 343 5.77 4.01 16.24
CA SER A 343 4.47 4.24 15.59
C SER A 343 3.28 4.01 16.52
N SER A 344 3.43 3.19 17.55
CA SER A 344 2.38 2.93 18.55
C SER A 344 2.14 4.10 19.52
N TRP A 345 3.09 5.04 19.62
CA TRP A 345 3.09 6.12 20.61
C TRP A 345 2.94 7.53 20.00
N VAL A 346 2.71 7.63 18.69
CA VAL A 346 2.56 8.90 17.97
C VAL A 346 1.10 9.17 17.59
N ASP A 347 0.83 10.40 17.14
CA ASP A 347 -0.49 10.85 16.71
C ASP A 347 -0.73 10.58 15.22
N ALA A 348 0.34 10.60 14.42
CA ALA A 348 0.28 10.43 12.98
C ALA A 348 1.39 9.52 12.46
N VAL A 349 1.03 8.69 11.47
CA VAL A 349 1.96 7.81 10.76
C VAL A 349 1.91 8.12 9.27
N ILE A 350 3.03 8.53 8.69
CA ILE A 350 3.18 8.68 7.24
C ILE A 350 3.84 7.40 6.72
N CYS A 351 3.15 6.68 5.82
CA CYS A 351 3.64 5.39 5.32
C CYS A 351 3.12 5.04 3.91
N ASP A 352 3.62 3.93 3.36
CA ASP A 352 3.12 3.36 2.10
C ASP A 352 1.74 2.70 2.32
N TYR A 353 0.95 2.58 1.25
CA TYR A 353 -0.36 1.90 1.25
C TYR A 353 -0.28 0.47 1.82
N ASN A 354 0.83 -0.23 1.59
CA ASN A 354 1.03 -1.61 2.04
C ASN A 354 0.86 -1.74 3.56
N TYR A 355 1.27 -0.74 4.34
CA TYR A 355 1.18 -0.78 5.80
C TYR A 355 -0.26 -0.79 6.34
N VAL A 356 -1.25 -0.48 5.51
CA VAL A 356 -2.66 -0.54 5.88
C VAL A 356 -3.41 -1.60 5.08
N PHE A 357 -3.16 -1.70 3.77
CA PHE A 357 -4.00 -2.50 2.87
C PHE A 357 -3.44 -3.89 2.55
N ASP A 358 -2.11 -4.08 2.57
CA ASP A 358 -1.52 -5.38 2.22
C ASP A 358 -1.78 -6.43 3.31
N PRO A 359 -2.44 -7.55 2.99
CA PRO A 359 -2.72 -8.59 3.98
C PRO A 359 -1.49 -9.23 4.61
N GLN A 360 -0.30 -9.07 4.02
CA GLN A 360 0.96 -9.63 4.54
C GLN A 360 1.67 -8.69 5.49
N VAL A 361 1.73 -7.40 5.15
CA VAL A 361 2.62 -6.43 5.81
C VAL A 361 1.89 -5.33 6.56
N TYR A 362 0.54 -5.33 6.60
CA TYR A 362 -0.18 -4.31 7.34
C TYR A 362 0.20 -4.28 8.83
N LEU A 363 0.14 -3.12 9.42
CA LEU A 363 0.54 -2.87 10.80
C LEU A 363 -0.42 -3.53 11.81
N ARG A 364 -0.31 -4.85 11.97
CA ARG A 364 -1.17 -5.64 12.87
C ARG A 364 -1.26 -5.05 14.25
N ARG A 365 -0.15 -4.53 14.78
CA ARG A 365 -0.09 -3.90 16.11
C ARG A 365 -1.08 -2.74 16.33
N HIS A 366 -1.61 -2.17 15.24
CA HIS A 366 -2.59 -1.09 15.29
C HIS A 366 -4.04 -1.54 15.05
N PHE A 367 -4.26 -2.76 14.53
CA PHE A 367 -5.54 -3.17 13.97
C PHE A 367 -6.04 -4.53 14.46
N LEU A 368 -5.34 -5.19 15.43
CA LEU A 368 -5.72 -6.54 15.87
C LEU A 368 -6.79 -6.55 16.96
N ASP A 369 -6.74 -5.57 17.88
CA ASP A 369 -7.54 -5.67 19.11
C ASP A 369 -8.93 -5.04 18.99
N GLU A 370 -9.10 -3.97 18.23
CA GLU A 370 -10.41 -3.36 17.89
C GLU A 370 -10.27 -2.47 16.64
N PRO A 371 -11.34 -2.22 15.84
CA PRO A 371 -11.32 -1.19 14.82
C PRO A 371 -10.96 0.14 15.48
N GLY A 372 -9.77 0.64 15.22
CA GLY A 372 -9.24 1.81 15.89
C GLY A 372 -9.96 3.09 15.50
N ASP A 373 -10.09 4.04 16.42
CA ASP A 373 -10.51 5.41 16.14
C ASP A 373 -9.43 6.14 15.33
N CYS A 374 -9.16 5.64 14.12
CA CYS A 374 -8.18 6.22 13.22
C CYS A 374 -8.80 6.63 11.88
N VAL A 375 -8.12 7.56 11.18
CA VAL A 375 -8.47 7.98 9.83
C VAL A 375 -7.36 7.62 8.85
N PHE A 376 -7.75 7.16 7.67
CA PHE A 376 -6.85 6.95 6.53
C PHE A 376 -6.94 8.15 5.58
N LEU A 377 -5.83 8.87 5.42
CA LEU A 377 -5.67 9.94 4.43
C LEU A 377 -4.92 9.35 3.23
N VAL A 378 -5.64 9.01 2.18
CA VAL A 378 -5.09 8.30 1.00
C VAL A 378 -4.77 9.31 -0.08
N ASP A 379 -3.49 9.67 -0.18
CA ASP A 379 -2.99 10.64 -1.17
C ASP A 379 -2.69 9.93 -2.50
N GLU A 380 -2.89 10.65 -3.61
CA GLU A 380 -2.79 10.12 -4.96
C GLU A 380 -3.55 8.78 -5.11
N ALA A 381 -4.79 8.77 -4.59
CA ALA A 381 -5.61 7.59 -4.41
C ALA A 381 -5.85 6.78 -5.71
N HIS A 382 -5.70 7.41 -6.88
CA HIS A 382 -5.75 6.71 -8.18
C HIS A 382 -4.73 5.58 -8.31
N ASN A 383 -3.58 5.70 -7.62
CA ASN A 383 -2.54 4.65 -7.64
C ASN A 383 -2.92 3.43 -6.80
N LEU A 384 -3.85 3.57 -5.84
CA LEU A 384 -4.20 2.48 -4.95
C LEU A 384 -4.92 1.34 -5.69
N VAL A 385 -5.64 1.59 -6.78
CA VAL A 385 -6.36 0.55 -7.55
C VAL A 385 -5.42 -0.52 -8.09
N ASP A 386 -4.40 -0.13 -8.86
CA ASP A 386 -3.44 -1.08 -9.43
C ASP A 386 -2.52 -1.68 -8.33
N ARG A 387 -2.19 -0.91 -7.29
CA ARG A 387 -1.46 -1.41 -6.12
C ARG A 387 -2.26 -2.47 -5.36
N ALA A 388 -3.55 -2.25 -5.15
CA ALA A 388 -4.42 -3.21 -4.48
C ALA A 388 -4.57 -4.51 -5.29
N ARG A 389 -4.72 -4.42 -6.62
CA ARG A 389 -4.68 -5.61 -7.47
C ARG A 389 -3.39 -6.40 -7.28
N ALA A 390 -2.24 -5.72 -7.21
CA ALA A 390 -0.96 -6.37 -6.98
C ALA A 390 -0.88 -7.00 -5.56
N MET A 391 -1.31 -6.30 -4.51
CA MET A 391 -1.31 -6.78 -3.12
C MET A 391 -2.19 -8.02 -2.92
N PHE A 392 -3.30 -8.10 -3.65
CA PHE A 392 -4.27 -9.18 -3.53
C PHE A 392 -4.05 -10.30 -4.54
N SER A 393 -3.07 -10.18 -5.42
CA SER A 393 -2.66 -11.23 -6.35
C SER A 393 -1.47 -12.03 -5.80
N ALA A 394 -1.29 -13.25 -6.30
CA ALA A 394 -0.13 -14.09 -5.95
C ALA A 394 0.27 -14.96 -7.14
N ASP A 395 1.54 -15.32 -7.21
CA ASP A 395 2.05 -16.18 -8.28
C ASP A 395 3.08 -17.19 -7.78
N LEU A 396 3.24 -18.26 -8.54
CA LEU A 396 4.27 -19.28 -8.35
C LEU A 396 4.96 -19.55 -9.70
N ASP A 397 6.29 -19.56 -9.69
CA ASP A 397 7.13 -19.84 -10.85
C ASP A 397 7.91 -21.14 -10.64
N THR A 398 7.82 -22.07 -11.60
CA THR A 398 8.56 -23.35 -11.54
C THR A 398 10.06 -23.18 -11.55
N ARG A 399 10.60 -22.11 -12.09
CA ARG A 399 12.04 -21.82 -12.11
C ARG A 399 12.54 -21.60 -10.69
N GLU A 400 11.92 -20.70 -9.97
CA GLU A 400 12.28 -20.37 -8.59
C GLU A 400 12.14 -21.58 -7.67
N ILE A 401 11.00 -22.30 -7.75
CA ILE A 401 10.79 -23.53 -6.98
C ILE A 401 11.90 -24.56 -7.26
N ARG A 402 12.34 -24.71 -8.51
CA ARG A 402 13.42 -25.64 -8.89
C ARG A 402 14.79 -25.17 -8.40
N GLU A 403 15.06 -23.87 -8.39
CA GLU A 403 16.30 -23.30 -7.87
C GLU A 403 16.43 -23.56 -6.37
N VAL A 404 15.40 -23.21 -5.58
CA VAL A 404 15.38 -23.51 -4.14
C VAL A 404 15.46 -25.01 -3.88
N ARG A 405 14.70 -25.83 -4.61
CA ARG A 405 14.76 -27.29 -4.48
C ARG A 405 16.17 -27.85 -4.67
N ARG A 406 16.95 -27.32 -5.65
CA ARG A 406 18.34 -27.78 -5.87
C ARG A 406 19.22 -27.40 -4.68
N ALA A 407 19.06 -26.21 -4.15
CA ALA A 407 19.86 -25.72 -3.04
C ALA A 407 19.63 -26.51 -1.73
N ILE A 408 18.37 -26.95 -1.49
CA ILE A 408 18.00 -27.61 -0.21
C ILE A 408 18.12 -29.15 -0.26
N ARG A 409 18.38 -29.73 -1.44
CA ARG A 409 18.20 -31.18 -1.68
C ARG A 409 18.90 -32.10 -0.67
N GLU A 410 20.10 -31.73 -0.23
CA GLU A 410 20.91 -32.57 0.67
C GLU A 410 20.49 -32.38 2.13
N ARG A 411 20.17 -31.14 2.54
CA ARG A 411 19.85 -30.83 3.95
C ARG A 411 18.36 -30.93 4.31
N ALA A 412 17.47 -30.75 3.31
CA ALA A 412 16.02 -30.83 3.50
C ALA A 412 15.35 -31.71 2.44
N PRO A 413 15.66 -33.04 2.36
CA PRO A 413 15.21 -33.92 1.28
C PRO A 413 13.68 -34.06 1.20
N ARG A 414 12.96 -34.01 2.33
CA ARG A 414 11.49 -34.06 2.36
C ARG A 414 10.89 -32.81 1.73
N CYS A 415 11.40 -31.64 2.10
CA CYS A 415 11.00 -30.38 1.51
C CYS A 415 11.32 -30.34 0.00
N ALA A 416 12.51 -30.77 -0.40
CA ALA A 416 12.89 -30.88 -1.81
C ALA A 416 11.95 -31.78 -2.62
N LYS A 417 11.46 -32.87 -2.03
CA LYS A 417 10.49 -33.79 -2.66
C LYS A 417 9.11 -33.11 -2.81
N ALA A 418 8.65 -32.41 -1.81
CA ALA A 418 7.39 -31.66 -1.86
C ALA A 418 7.44 -30.54 -2.92
N LEU A 419 8.53 -29.76 -2.95
CA LEU A 419 8.74 -28.72 -3.98
C LEU A 419 8.82 -29.31 -5.38
N ASN A 420 9.40 -30.52 -5.53
CA ASN A 420 9.44 -31.19 -6.84
C ASN A 420 8.04 -31.60 -7.34
N ARG A 421 7.18 -32.09 -6.44
CA ARG A 421 5.78 -32.43 -6.77
C ARG A 421 5.00 -31.21 -7.18
N LEU A 422 5.14 -30.14 -6.43
CA LEU A 422 4.50 -28.85 -6.73
C LEU A 422 4.95 -28.30 -8.09
N ALA A 423 6.28 -28.26 -8.34
CA ALA A 423 6.82 -27.79 -9.63
C ALA A 423 6.36 -28.66 -10.81
N ALA A 424 6.24 -29.99 -10.63
CA ALA A 424 5.73 -30.91 -11.65
C ALA A 424 4.24 -30.69 -11.94
N ALA A 425 3.43 -30.41 -10.91
CA ALA A 425 2.01 -30.09 -11.07
C ALA A 425 1.80 -28.76 -11.80
N ILE A 426 2.54 -27.71 -11.44
CA ILE A 426 2.51 -26.44 -12.13
C ILE A 426 2.94 -26.59 -13.59
N ALA A 427 4.02 -27.37 -13.84
CA ALA A 427 4.50 -27.62 -15.21
C ALA A 427 3.46 -28.32 -16.09
N LYS A 428 2.66 -29.22 -15.52
CA LYS A 428 1.55 -29.89 -16.24
C LYS A 428 0.47 -28.91 -16.68
N LEU A 429 0.20 -27.87 -15.91
CA LEU A 429 -0.75 -26.83 -16.29
C LEU A 429 -0.28 -26.04 -17.52
N GLY A 430 1.02 -25.95 -17.77
CA GLY A 430 1.60 -25.31 -18.94
C GLY A 430 1.72 -26.22 -20.18
N GLY A 431 1.48 -27.52 -20.06
CA GLY A 431 1.55 -28.50 -21.16
C GLY A 431 0.44 -28.34 -22.20
N PRO A 432 0.52 -29.00 -23.39
CA PRO A 432 -0.56 -28.99 -24.36
C PRO A 432 -1.84 -29.50 -23.71
N ALA A 433 -2.97 -28.88 -24.02
CA ALA A 433 -4.26 -29.21 -23.43
C ALA A 433 -4.59 -30.70 -23.67
N ALA A 434 -4.60 -31.51 -22.63
CA ALA A 434 -5.49 -32.66 -22.60
C ALA A 434 -6.91 -32.07 -22.58
N HIS A 435 -7.71 -32.43 -23.58
CA HIS A 435 -9.09 -31.99 -23.72
C HIS A 435 -9.85 -32.16 -22.40
N ALA A 436 -10.01 -31.12 -21.65
CA ALA A 436 -11.05 -30.96 -20.67
C ALA A 436 -12.11 -30.10 -21.34
N ASP A 437 -13.20 -30.75 -21.62
CA ASP A 437 -14.46 -30.19 -22.14
C ASP A 437 -14.98 -29.17 -21.13
N ASN A 438 -14.65 -27.93 -21.31
CA ASN A 438 -15.20 -26.69 -20.82
C ASN A 438 -14.25 -25.53 -21.19
N SER A 439 -13.89 -25.47 -22.48
CA SER A 439 -13.40 -24.26 -23.08
C SER A 439 -14.57 -23.27 -23.15
N ILE A 440 -14.44 -22.15 -22.42
CA ILE A 440 -15.04 -20.94 -22.95
C ILE A 440 -14.44 -20.82 -24.34
N GLU A 441 -15.27 -21.10 -25.38
CA GLU A 441 -14.87 -20.83 -26.75
C GLU A 441 -14.27 -19.42 -26.77
N PRO A 442 -13.08 -19.26 -27.36
CA PRO A 442 -12.62 -17.93 -27.66
C PRO A 442 -13.73 -17.33 -28.51
N ALA A 443 -14.40 -16.30 -28.00
CA ALA A 443 -15.42 -15.57 -28.74
C ALA A 443 -14.92 -15.42 -30.16
N SER A 444 -15.66 -16.01 -31.09
CA SER A 444 -15.31 -16.19 -32.49
C SER A 444 -14.51 -15.01 -33.02
N PRO A 445 -13.43 -15.22 -33.81
CA PRO A 445 -12.59 -14.15 -34.33
C PRO A 445 -13.31 -13.15 -35.25
N HIS A 446 -14.60 -13.27 -35.38
CA HIS A 446 -15.46 -12.45 -36.26
C HIS A 446 -16.15 -11.27 -35.61
N LEU A 447 -16.01 -11.05 -34.31
CA LEU A 447 -16.39 -9.80 -33.66
C LEU A 447 -15.15 -9.04 -33.16
N GLN A 448 -14.35 -8.57 -34.12
CA GLN A 448 -13.62 -7.33 -33.84
C GLN A 448 -14.69 -6.23 -33.81
N PRO A 449 -14.96 -5.62 -32.64
CA PRO A 449 -15.68 -4.38 -32.68
C PRO A 449 -14.82 -3.42 -33.49
N ASP A 450 -15.41 -2.87 -34.51
CA ASP A 450 -14.84 -1.69 -35.15
C ASP A 450 -14.56 -0.69 -34.02
N LEU A 451 -13.31 -0.47 -33.72
CA LEU A 451 -12.84 0.37 -32.59
C LEU A 451 -13.31 1.82 -32.74
N PHE A 452 -14.11 2.13 -33.77
CA PHE A 452 -14.42 3.48 -34.22
C PHE A 452 -15.82 3.73 -34.77
N SER A 453 -16.79 2.84 -34.57
CA SER A 453 -18.17 3.14 -35.02
C SER A 453 -19.06 3.55 -33.86
N PRO A 454 -19.65 4.74 -33.91
CA PRO A 454 -20.75 5.12 -33.01
C PRO A 454 -21.94 4.21 -33.25
N ARG A 455 -22.60 3.74 -32.21
CA ARG A 455 -23.94 3.16 -32.29
C ARG A 455 -24.93 4.28 -32.59
N ASP A 456 -25.13 4.56 -33.87
CA ASP A 456 -26.36 5.15 -34.34
C ASP A 456 -26.79 4.40 -35.61
N ALA A 457 -28.01 3.94 -35.54
CA ALA A 457 -28.65 3.12 -36.54
C ALA A 457 -28.75 3.83 -37.90
N VAL A 458 -28.15 3.26 -38.92
CA VAL A 458 -28.79 3.14 -40.25
C VAL A 458 -28.05 2.03 -41.02
N SER A 459 -28.83 1.07 -41.44
CA SER A 459 -28.46 -0.03 -42.35
C SER A 459 -27.80 0.44 -43.65
N ARG A 460 -26.66 -0.21 -44.02
CA ARG A 460 -26.32 -0.56 -45.42
C ARG A 460 -25.05 -1.43 -45.53
N GLU A 461 -25.27 -2.55 -46.06
CA GLU A 461 -24.55 -3.43 -46.99
C GLU A 461 -23.03 -3.62 -46.96
N ARG A 462 -22.70 -4.89 -47.06
CA ARG A 462 -21.40 -5.58 -47.07
C ARG A 462 -20.53 -5.23 -48.27
N SER A 463 -19.22 -5.13 -48.05
CA SER A 463 -18.17 -5.74 -48.88
C SER A 463 -16.83 -5.69 -48.16
N GLY A 464 -16.19 -6.85 -47.97
CA GLY A 464 -14.85 -6.96 -47.43
C GLY A 464 -13.77 -6.59 -48.46
N PRO A 465 -12.49 -6.49 -48.04
CA PRO A 465 -11.62 -7.66 -48.09
C PRO A 465 -10.61 -7.78 -46.92
N ASP A 466 -10.26 -9.02 -46.73
CA ASP A 466 -9.10 -9.64 -46.12
C ASP A 466 -7.82 -8.81 -46.05
N SER A 467 -7.23 -8.66 -44.86
CA SER A 467 -5.81 -8.31 -44.71
C SER A 467 -5.19 -8.84 -43.41
N GLY A 468 -4.39 -9.87 -43.59
CA GLY A 468 -3.55 -10.48 -42.56
C GLY A 468 -2.65 -9.48 -41.83
N LEU A 469 -2.73 -9.48 -40.52
CA LEU A 469 -1.86 -8.76 -39.61
C LEU A 469 -0.62 -9.59 -39.30
N LYS A 470 0.55 -9.19 -39.83
CA LYS A 470 1.85 -9.63 -39.31
C LYS A 470 2.12 -8.91 -38.00
N ARG A 471 2.50 -9.67 -36.99
CA ARG A 471 2.87 -9.27 -35.63
C ARG A 471 4.16 -8.47 -35.65
N ALA A 472 4.20 -7.35 -34.90
CA ALA A 472 5.42 -6.61 -34.59
C ALA A 472 5.84 -6.84 -33.14
N ASP A 473 7.13 -6.90 -32.91
CA ASP A 473 7.86 -7.23 -31.68
C ASP A 473 7.29 -6.57 -30.41
N GLY A 474 6.89 -7.37 -29.47
CA GLY A 474 6.19 -7.05 -28.22
C GLY A 474 5.09 -8.05 -27.90
N ALA A 475 4.87 -9.03 -28.78
CA ALA A 475 3.79 -10.01 -28.75
C ALA A 475 4.12 -11.29 -27.96
N ASP A 476 5.32 -11.47 -27.43
CA ASP A 476 5.77 -12.73 -26.81
C ASP A 476 5.02 -13.13 -25.52
N ALA A 477 4.33 -12.18 -24.87
CA ALA A 477 3.56 -12.49 -23.67
C ALA A 477 2.16 -13.08 -23.94
N ARG A 478 1.67 -13.07 -25.19
CA ARG A 478 0.34 -13.58 -25.57
C ARG A 478 0.38 -14.98 -26.18
N ASP A 479 1.52 -15.43 -26.71
CA ASP A 479 1.65 -16.74 -27.35
C ASP A 479 1.69 -17.85 -26.30
N GLY A 480 0.55 -18.51 -26.10
CA GLY A 480 0.39 -19.71 -25.29
C GLY A 480 -0.13 -19.53 -23.87
N ALA A 481 -0.28 -18.31 -23.35
CA ALA A 481 -0.85 -18.13 -22.02
C ALA A 481 -2.33 -18.51 -21.99
N ARG A 482 -2.72 -19.20 -20.92
CA ARG A 482 -4.09 -19.68 -20.69
C ARG A 482 -4.70 -18.93 -19.52
N THR A 483 -5.99 -18.67 -19.61
CA THR A 483 -6.77 -18.00 -18.56
C THR A 483 -7.95 -18.86 -18.15
N SER A 484 -8.31 -18.82 -16.87
CA SER A 484 -9.49 -19.48 -16.33
C SER A 484 -10.13 -18.63 -15.24
N ARG A 485 -11.43 -18.71 -15.07
CA ARG A 485 -12.13 -18.17 -13.90
C ARG A 485 -12.13 -19.13 -12.72
N GLU A 486 -11.55 -20.31 -12.87
CA GLU A 486 -11.49 -21.33 -11.83
C GLU A 486 -10.12 -21.36 -11.18
N PHE A 487 -10.13 -21.59 -9.88
CA PHE A 487 -8.92 -21.86 -9.10
C PHE A 487 -8.38 -23.26 -9.44
N PRO A 488 -7.06 -23.44 -9.65
CA PRO A 488 -6.44 -24.73 -9.93
C PRO A 488 -6.33 -25.58 -8.64
N ARG A 489 -7.45 -26.15 -8.19
CA ARG A 489 -7.60 -26.88 -6.92
C ARG A 489 -6.56 -27.97 -6.68
N ALA A 490 -6.03 -28.59 -7.76
CA ALA A 490 -4.97 -29.60 -7.66
C ALA A 490 -3.67 -29.07 -7.04
N LEU A 491 -3.44 -27.75 -7.04
CA LEU A 491 -2.26 -27.17 -6.42
C LEU A 491 -2.39 -27.00 -4.90
N GLU A 492 -3.60 -26.90 -4.36
CA GLU A 492 -3.84 -26.58 -2.95
C GLU A 492 -3.15 -27.57 -2.00
N PRO A 493 -3.37 -28.91 -2.11
CA PRO A 493 -2.71 -29.87 -1.21
C PRO A 493 -1.18 -29.90 -1.38
N LEU A 494 -0.67 -29.59 -2.59
CA LEU A 494 0.75 -29.57 -2.86
C LEU A 494 1.43 -28.31 -2.28
N VAL A 495 0.77 -27.18 -2.33
CA VAL A 495 1.21 -25.95 -1.66
C VAL A 495 1.22 -26.14 -0.15
N GLU A 496 0.17 -26.75 0.40
CA GLU A 496 0.09 -27.05 1.83
C GLU A 496 1.19 -28.00 2.28
N GLU A 497 1.50 -29.03 1.48
CA GLU A 497 2.61 -29.95 1.77
C GLU A 497 3.97 -29.24 1.71
N ALA A 498 4.22 -28.43 0.65
CA ALA A 498 5.46 -27.68 0.50
C ALA A 498 5.66 -26.69 1.66
N LEU A 499 4.60 -25.99 2.05
CA LEU A 499 4.61 -25.09 3.22
C LEU A 499 4.97 -25.85 4.50
N GLY A 500 4.32 -27.00 4.77
CA GLY A 500 4.59 -27.78 5.96
C GLY A 500 6.03 -28.27 6.04
N GLN A 501 6.58 -28.77 4.93
CA GLN A 501 7.94 -29.27 4.89
C GLN A 501 8.99 -28.14 4.95
N ALA A 502 8.70 -26.97 4.36
CA ALA A 502 9.56 -25.81 4.49
C ALA A 502 9.57 -25.28 5.92
N GLU A 503 8.40 -25.18 6.55
CA GLU A 503 8.22 -24.74 7.93
C GLU A 503 8.94 -25.68 8.93
N GLU A 504 8.81 -27.02 8.74
CA GLU A 504 9.49 -28.01 9.56
C GLU A 504 11.02 -27.83 9.59
N TRP A 505 11.61 -27.43 8.45
CA TRP A 505 13.04 -27.18 8.38
C TRP A 505 13.40 -25.79 8.94
N LEU A 506 12.68 -24.75 8.53
CA LEU A 506 12.97 -23.35 8.90
C LEU A 506 12.93 -23.11 10.41
N VAL A 507 12.05 -23.82 11.11
CA VAL A 507 11.90 -23.76 12.57
C VAL A 507 13.15 -24.21 13.31
N ARG A 508 13.97 -25.09 12.71
CA ARG A 508 15.22 -25.56 13.34
C ARG A 508 16.27 -24.46 13.50
N ASN A 509 16.08 -23.31 12.80
CA ASN A 509 16.99 -22.19 12.78
C ASN A 509 18.46 -22.55 12.49
N GLU A 510 18.67 -23.63 11.73
CA GLU A 510 20.00 -24.05 11.32
C GLU A 510 20.57 -23.05 10.28
N PRO A 511 21.80 -22.56 10.48
CA PRO A 511 22.45 -21.70 9.50
C PRO A 511 22.72 -22.48 8.20
N ALA A 512 22.26 -21.93 7.08
CA ALA A 512 22.50 -22.49 5.76
C ALA A 512 22.45 -21.40 4.69
N GLY A 513 23.33 -21.45 3.69
CA GLY A 513 23.39 -20.45 2.62
C GLY A 513 22.12 -20.35 1.77
N PHE A 514 21.24 -21.37 1.82
CA PHE A 514 19.96 -21.38 1.12
C PHE A 514 18.77 -20.91 1.99
N ARG A 515 19.00 -20.62 3.27
CA ARG A 515 17.91 -20.34 4.23
C ARG A 515 17.07 -19.14 3.78
N GLU A 516 17.72 -18.10 3.30
CA GLU A 516 17.04 -16.89 2.83
C GLU A 516 16.13 -17.17 1.62
N SER A 517 16.64 -17.84 0.60
CA SER A 517 15.85 -18.22 -0.59
C SER A 517 14.68 -19.15 -0.22
N LEU A 518 14.85 -20.03 0.77
CA LEU A 518 13.76 -20.87 1.25
C LEU A 518 12.70 -20.07 2.02
N ILE A 519 13.11 -19.06 2.80
CA ILE A 519 12.20 -18.13 3.49
C ILE A 519 11.40 -17.31 2.46
N GLU A 520 12.05 -16.77 1.43
CA GLU A 520 11.37 -16.03 0.36
C GLU A 520 10.33 -16.89 -0.34
N LEU A 521 10.70 -18.10 -0.75
CA LEU A 521 9.77 -19.05 -1.37
C LEU A 521 8.62 -19.42 -0.40
N TYR A 522 8.92 -19.63 0.88
CA TYR A 522 7.91 -19.90 1.90
C TYR A 522 6.88 -18.78 1.99
N PHE A 523 7.30 -17.51 2.00
CA PHE A 523 6.37 -16.39 2.01
C PHE A 523 5.56 -16.28 0.71
N ARG A 524 6.13 -16.61 -0.44
CA ARG A 524 5.38 -16.68 -1.71
C ARG A 524 4.33 -17.79 -1.70
N LEU A 525 4.68 -18.98 -1.21
CA LEU A 525 3.72 -20.08 -1.02
C LEU A 525 2.58 -19.66 -0.08
N HIS A 526 2.90 -18.94 0.99
CA HIS A 526 1.89 -18.38 1.91
C HIS A 526 1.01 -17.34 1.24
N ALA A 527 1.58 -16.45 0.44
CA ALA A 527 0.81 -15.48 -0.34
C ALA A 527 -0.15 -16.18 -1.29
N PHE A 528 0.34 -17.20 -2.01
CA PHE A 528 -0.47 -17.99 -2.93
C PHE A 528 -1.61 -18.72 -2.21
N ARG A 529 -1.32 -19.40 -1.10
CA ARG A 529 -2.34 -20.06 -0.28
C ARG A 529 -3.41 -19.12 0.23
N ARG A 530 -3.00 -17.94 0.74
CA ARG A 530 -3.94 -16.93 1.23
C ARG A 530 -4.82 -16.40 0.10
N THR A 531 -4.23 -16.07 -1.05
CA THR A 531 -4.98 -15.62 -2.22
C THR A 531 -5.91 -16.71 -2.73
N ALA A 532 -5.50 -17.98 -2.66
CA ALA A 532 -6.37 -19.13 -2.95
C ALA A 532 -7.60 -19.16 -2.02
N GLY A 533 -7.43 -18.87 -0.74
CA GLY A 533 -8.55 -18.77 0.21
C GLY A 533 -9.49 -17.56 -0.01
N LEU A 534 -9.03 -16.55 -0.76
CA LEU A 534 -9.83 -15.38 -1.14
C LEU A 534 -10.42 -15.51 -2.56
N TYR A 535 -10.07 -16.58 -3.27
CA TYR A 535 -10.41 -16.74 -4.69
C TYR A 535 -11.90 -16.94 -4.89
N ASP A 536 -12.52 -15.99 -5.58
CA ASP A 536 -13.93 -15.97 -5.93
C ASP A 536 -14.13 -15.40 -7.35
N ALA A 537 -15.32 -14.93 -7.66
CA ALA A 537 -15.64 -14.31 -8.94
C ALA A 537 -14.84 -13.05 -9.30
N HIS A 538 -14.13 -12.44 -8.32
CA HIS A 538 -13.27 -11.26 -8.51
C HIS A 538 -11.84 -11.64 -8.94
N TYR A 539 -11.57 -12.93 -9.19
CA TYR A 539 -10.25 -13.42 -9.56
C TYR A 539 -10.25 -14.12 -10.92
N ALA A 540 -9.07 -14.24 -11.49
CA ALA A 540 -8.77 -15.12 -12.60
C ALA A 540 -7.43 -15.82 -12.40
N THR A 541 -7.32 -17.03 -12.91
CA THR A 541 -6.04 -17.77 -12.99
C THR A 541 -5.41 -17.50 -14.34
N ILE A 542 -4.14 -17.10 -14.34
CA ILE A 542 -3.31 -16.92 -15.54
C ILE A 542 -2.21 -17.98 -15.49
N ILE A 543 -2.05 -18.77 -16.54
CA ILE A 543 -0.99 -19.75 -16.71
C ILE A 543 -0.13 -19.30 -17.88
N GLU A 544 1.12 -18.93 -17.59
CA GLU A 544 2.10 -18.48 -18.57
C GLU A 544 3.07 -19.64 -18.84
N PRO A 545 2.96 -20.34 -19.99
CA PRO A 545 3.89 -21.36 -20.39
C PRO A 545 5.17 -20.73 -20.96
N GLY A 546 6.30 -21.44 -20.83
CA GLY A 546 7.59 -20.99 -21.36
C GLY A 546 8.71 -21.93 -20.92
N ALA A 547 9.95 -21.44 -20.85
CA ALA A 547 11.08 -22.15 -20.26
C ALA A 547 10.83 -22.48 -18.77
N SER A 548 10.05 -21.64 -18.10
CA SER A 548 9.39 -21.92 -16.82
C SER A 548 7.88 -21.70 -16.98
N VAL A 549 7.08 -22.40 -16.18
CA VAL A 549 5.64 -22.19 -16.10
C VAL A 549 5.33 -21.37 -14.88
N ARG A 550 4.61 -20.27 -15.11
CA ARG A 550 4.12 -19.41 -14.03
C ARG A 550 2.61 -19.51 -13.91
N VAL A 551 2.12 -19.70 -12.71
CA VAL A 551 0.68 -19.65 -12.36
C VAL A 551 0.45 -18.46 -11.49
N ARG A 552 -0.47 -17.58 -11.92
CA ARG A 552 -0.85 -16.38 -11.18
C ARG A 552 -2.33 -16.41 -10.83
N LEU A 553 -2.66 -16.13 -9.60
CA LEU A 553 -4.00 -15.82 -9.11
C LEU A 553 -4.14 -14.31 -9.15
N PHE A 554 -4.83 -13.80 -10.16
CA PHE A 554 -4.90 -12.38 -10.46
C PHE A 554 -6.21 -11.77 -9.97
N CYS A 555 -6.12 -10.75 -9.13
CA CYS A 555 -7.26 -9.98 -8.64
C CYS A 555 -7.74 -9.00 -9.72
N LEU A 556 -8.94 -9.19 -10.23
CA LEU A 556 -9.59 -8.36 -11.23
C LEU A 556 -10.21 -7.10 -10.61
N ASP A 557 -10.88 -7.30 -9.47
CA ASP A 557 -11.58 -6.26 -8.73
C ASP A 557 -11.16 -6.26 -7.25
N PRO A 558 -10.37 -5.26 -6.81
CA PRO A 558 -9.88 -5.19 -5.45
C PRO A 558 -10.87 -4.55 -4.47
N SER A 559 -12.04 -4.07 -4.95
CA SER A 559 -12.96 -3.21 -4.20
C SER A 559 -13.43 -3.83 -2.89
N PHE A 560 -13.81 -5.10 -2.91
CA PHE A 560 -14.31 -5.83 -1.75
C PHE A 560 -13.24 -5.96 -0.65
N LEU A 561 -12.00 -6.31 -1.02
CA LEU A 561 -10.91 -6.46 -0.07
C LEU A 561 -10.42 -5.11 0.48
N LEU A 562 -10.44 -4.05 -0.35
CA LEU A 562 -10.20 -2.70 0.12
C LEU A 562 -11.28 -2.25 1.10
N GLN A 563 -12.55 -2.58 0.82
CA GLN A 563 -13.65 -2.29 1.74
C GLN A 563 -13.42 -2.92 3.12
N GLN A 564 -13.06 -4.21 3.16
CA GLN A 564 -12.73 -4.90 4.42
C GLN A 564 -11.53 -4.26 5.13
N ALA A 565 -10.50 -3.88 4.38
CA ALA A 565 -9.33 -3.22 4.97
C ALA A 565 -9.66 -1.83 5.55
N LEU A 566 -10.59 -1.12 4.95
CA LEU A 566 -11.06 0.19 5.43
C LEU A 566 -11.86 0.10 6.73
N GLU A 567 -12.47 -1.05 7.05
CA GLU A 567 -13.16 -1.30 8.33
C GLU A 567 -12.21 -1.30 9.53
N ARG A 568 -10.90 -1.37 9.31
CA ARG A 568 -9.87 -1.22 10.34
C ARG A 568 -9.82 0.19 10.94
N GLY A 569 -10.33 1.19 10.22
CA GLY A 569 -10.37 2.57 10.66
C GLY A 569 -11.78 3.13 10.67
N ARG A 570 -11.95 4.22 11.41
CA ARG A 570 -13.22 4.93 11.51
C ARG A 570 -13.63 5.62 10.21
N SER A 571 -12.67 6.16 9.47
CA SER A 571 -12.92 7.01 8.30
C SER A 571 -11.78 6.94 7.29
N ALA A 572 -12.09 7.24 6.01
CA ALA A 572 -11.09 7.35 4.96
C ALA A 572 -11.38 8.55 4.04
N LEU A 573 -10.33 9.32 3.74
CA LEU A 573 -10.34 10.41 2.78
C LEU A 573 -9.44 10.05 1.61
N PHE A 574 -10.03 9.84 0.44
CA PHE A 574 -9.33 9.59 -0.81
C PHE A 574 -9.22 10.87 -1.61
N PHE A 575 -8.01 11.30 -1.93
CA PHE A 575 -7.83 12.53 -2.69
C PHE A 575 -6.74 12.39 -3.76
N SER A 576 -7.01 12.98 -4.90
CA SER A 576 -6.09 13.07 -6.02
C SER A 576 -6.46 14.22 -6.96
N ALA A 577 -5.54 14.57 -7.84
CA ALA A 577 -5.82 15.49 -8.94
C ALA A 577 -6.56 14.81 -10.10
N THR A 578 -6.55 13.50 -10.15
CA THR A 578 -6.98 12.70 -11.30
C THR A 578 -7.82 11.49 -10.87
N LEU A 579 -8.95 11.73 -10.19
CA LEU A 579 -9.96 10.70 -9.93
C LEU A 579 -11.08 10.73 -10.98
N THR A 580 -10.72 10.86 -12.24
CA THR A 580 -11.69 10.95 -13.35
C THR A 580 -11.77 9.64 -14.14
N PRO A 581 -12.98 9.06 -14.31
CA PRO A 581 -14.24 9.44 -13.67
C PRO A 581 -14.24 9.02 -12.19
N VAL A 582 -14.81 9.86 -11.33
CA VAL A 582 -14.74 9.63 -9.89
C VAL A 582 -15.54 8.40 -9.44
N ASP A 583 -16.64 8.08 -10.11
CA ASP A 583 -17.44 6.89 -9.80
C ASP A 583 -16.68 5.58 -10.06
N TYR A 584 -15.85 5.54 -11.10
CA TYR A 584 -14.94 4.44 -11.37
C TYR A 584 -13.96 4.23 -10.19
N TYR A 585 -13.33 5.31 -9.75
CA TYR A 585 -12.40 5.21 -8.62
C TYR A 585 -13.12 4.92 -7.31
N ARG A 586 -14.27 5.56 -7.05
CA ARG A 586 -15.06 5.31 -5.84
C ARG A 586 -15.41 3.82 -5.72
N SER A 587 -15.92 3.21 -6.79
CA SER A 587 -16.27 1.78 -6.78
C SER A 587 -15.06 0.88 -6.55
N LEU A 588 -13.95 1.08 -7.28
CA LEU A 588 -12.76 0.22 -7.18
C LEU A 588 -11.98 0.41 -5.88
N LEU A 589 -12.10 1.56 -5.23
CA LEU A 589 -11.50 1.86 -3.93
C LEU A 589 -12.36 1.41 -2.73
N GLY A 590 -13.40 0.63 -2.99
CA GLY A 590 -14.28 0.06 -1.96
C GLY A 590 -15.28 1.06 -1.38
N GLY A 591 -15.56 2.16 -2.08
CA GLY A 591 -16.60 3.11 -1.71
C GLY A 591 -17.98 2.67 -2.16
N SER A 592 -19.01 3.19 -1.50
CA SER A 592 -20.41 3.03 -1.85
C SER A 592 -20.94 4.20 -2.69
N VAL A 593 -22.08 4.01 -3.33
CA VAL A 593 -22.75 5.08 -4.09
C VAL A 593 -23.13 6.27 -3.19
N GLU A 594 -23.35 6.02 -1.92
CA GLU A 594 -23.74 7.01 -0.92
C GLU A 594 -22.55 7.83 -0.39
N ASP A 595 -21.32 7.35 -0.59
CA ASP A 595 -20.14 8.06 -0.13
C ASP A 595 -19.99 9.40 -0.88
N PRO A 596 -19.81 10.51 -0.16
CA PRO A 596 -19.77 11.84 -0.77
C PRO A 596 -18.55 12.01 -1.68
N ILE A 597 -18.79 12.71 -2.77
CA ILE A 597 -17.79 13.11 -3.75
C ILE A 597 -17.66 14.63 -3.71
N LEU A 598 -16.44 15.13 -3.67
CA LEU A 598 -16.11 16.55 -3.81
C LEU A 598 -15.24 16.76 -5.04
N ARG A 599 -15.82 17.36 -6.08
CA ARG A 599 -15.08 17.77 -7.30
C ARG A 599 -14.86 19.26 -7.27
N LEU A 600 -13.62 19.68 -7.44
CA LEU A 600 -13.25 21.09 -7.41
C LEU A 600 -12.65 21.52 -8.75
N PRO A 601 -13.02 22.69 -9.27
CA PRO A 601 -12.38 23.29 -10.43
C PRO A 601 -10.95 23.72 -10.10
N SER A 602 -10.17 24.00 -11.14
CA SER A 602 -8.84 24.61 -10.97
C SER A 602 -8.96 25.94 -10.21
N PRO A 603 -8.11 26.19 -9.20
CA PRO A 603 -8.09 27.47 -8.49
C PRO A 603 -7.42 28.58 -9.32
N PHE A 604 -6.81 28.23 -10.44
CA PHE A 604 -6.05 29.14 -11.27
C PHE A 604 -6.92 29.76 -12.36
N PRO A 605 -6.61 31.00 -12.80
CA PRO A 605 -7.36 31.66 -13.87
C PRO A 605 -7.39 30.83 -15.16
N SER A 606 -8.55 30.62 -15.73
CA SER A 606 -8.68 29.79 -16.96
C SER A 606 -7.92 30.40 -18.15
N GLY A 607 -7.73 31.73 -18.17
CA GLY A 607 -6.94 32.42 -19.18
C GLY A 607 -5.43 32.14 -19.11
N ASN A 608 -4.94 31.52 -18.04
CA ASN A 608 -3.54 31.14 -17.90
C ASN A 608 -3.19 29.82 -18.59
N LEU A 609 -4.20 29.06 -19.06
CA LEU A 609 -4.02 27.77 -19.68
C LEU A 609 -4.70 27.70 -21.05
N ALA A 610 -3.92 27.53 -22.12
CA ALA A 610 -4.46 27.18 -23.43
C ALA A 610 -4.44 25.66 -23.61
N VAL A 611 -5.59 25.07 -23.92
CA VAL A 611 -5.71 23.64 -24.26
C VAL A 611 -6.05 23.52 -25.75
N LEU A 612 -5.13 22.93 -26.50
CA LEU A 612 -5.27 22.70 -27.95
C LEU A 612 -5.45 21.21 -28.20
N THR A 613 -6.40 20.84 -29.05
CA THR A 613 -6.61 19.46 -29.49
C THR A 613 -6.42 19.34 -31.00
N HIS A 614 -5.45 18.51 -31.43
CA HIS A 614 -5.27 18.19 -32.85
C HIS A 614 -5.97 16.88 -33.17
N ASP A 615 -7.13 16.96 -33.86
CA ASP A 615 -8.05 15.84 -34.08
C ASP A 615 -7.91 15.16 -35.45
N ARG A 616 -6.82 15.41 -36.21
CA ARG A 616 -6.57 14.78 -37.51
C ARG A 616 -5.40 13.83 -37.56
N ILE A 617 -4.46 13.93 -36.61
CA ILE A 617 -3.29 13.05 -36.56
C ILE A 617 -3.69 11.76 -35.81
N ARG A 618 -3.57 10.62 -36.51
CA ARG A 618 -3.84 9.30 -35.93
C ARG A 618 -2.58 8.77 -35.25
N THR A 619 -2.62 8.48 -33.95
CA THR A 619 -1.47 7.98 -33.20
C THR A 619 -1.60 6.49 -32.81
N VAL A 620 -2.58 5.77 -33.36
CA VAL A 620 -2.67 4.32 -33.20
C VAL A 620 -1.46 3.62 -33.81
N LEU A 621 -1.04 2.49 -33.23
CA LEU A 621 0.23 1.81 -33.56
C LEU A 621 0.44 1.67 -35.08
N LYS A 622 -0.58 1.24 -35.83
CA LYS A 622 -0.52 1.05 -37.28
C LYS A 622 -0.31 2.34 -38.07
N ALA A 623 -0.69 3.50 -37.56
CA ALA A 623 -0.59 4.77 -38.24
C ALA A 623 0.66 5.57 -37.87
N ARG A 624 1.39 5.22 -36.81
CA ARG A 624 2.49 6.01 -36.25
C ARG A 624 3.60 6.32 -37.24
N THR A 625 3.98 5.36 -38.06
CA THR A 625 5.02 5.56 -39.10
C THR A 625 4.57 6.56 -40.15
N GLN A 626 3.30 6.52 -40.57
CA GLN A 626 2.73 7.40 -41.58
C GLN A 626 2.55 8.84 -41.07
N THR A 627 2.17 8.98 -39.78
CA THR A 627 1.88 10.29 -39.16
C THR A 627 3.05 10.88 -38.37
N LEU A 628 4.23 10.25 -38.44
CA LEU A 628 5.43 10.66 -37.71
C LEU A 628 5.80 12.13 -37.97
N GLU A 629 5.87 12.49 -39.26
CA GLU A 629 6.25 13.85 -39.68
C GLU A 629 5.22 14.89 -39.26
N GLU A 630 3.92 14.54 -39.32
CA GLU A 630 2.85 15.41 -38.86
C GLU A 630 2.94 15.69 -37.35
N VAL A 631 3.26 14.67 -36.53
CA VAL A 631 3.51 14.81 -35.08
C VAL A 631 4.71 15.75 -34.85
N VAL A 632 5.82 15.54 -35.57
CA VAL A 632 7.03 16.39 -35.44
C VAL A 632 6.70 17.84 -35.76
N GLN A 633 5.93 18.08 -36.82
CA GLN A 633 5.52 19.43 -37.24
C GLN A 633 4.58 20.08 -36.22
N ALA A 634 3.61 19.31 -35.65
CA ALA A 634 2.71 19.79 -34.62
C ALA A 634 3.45 20.19 -33.34
N VAL A 635 4.41 19.36 -32.88
CA VAL A 635 5.28 19.69 -31.75
C VAL A 635 6.17 20.91 -32.08
N GLY A 636 6.71 20.96 -33.29
CA GLY A 636 7.50 22.12 -33.78
C GLY A 636 6.70 23.42 -33.77
N ALA A 637 5.42 23.37 -34.14
CA ALA A 637 4.52 24.54 -34.09
C ALA A 637 4.31 25.04 -32.66
N LEU A 638 4.15 24.14 -31.72
CA LEU A 638 4.02 24.48 -30.30
C LEU A 638 5.27 25.22 -29.79
N VAL A 639 6.46 24.67 -30.03
CA VAL A 639 7.70 25.18 -29.41
C VAL A 639 8.21 26.47 -30.10
N ARG A 640 7.79 26.74 -31.33
CA ARG A 640 8.10 28.01 -32.05
C ARG A 640 7.28 29.19 -31.53
N GLY A 641 6.18 28.97 -30.86
CA GLY A 641 5.32 30.02 -30.35
C GLY A 641 5.93 30.88 -29.24
N ARG A 642 6.86 30.31 -28.45
CA ARG A 642 7.61 31.02 -27.41
C ARG A 642 8.89 30.27 -27.07
N VAL A 643 9.98 30.99 -26.85
CA VAL A 643 11.22 30.44 -26.27
C VAL A 643 10.97 30.02 -24.85
N GLY A 644 11.39 28.80 -24.46
CA GLY A 644 11.21 28.23 -23.10
C GLY A 644 11.28 26.71 -23.08
N ASN A 645 10.76 26.14 -22.02
CA ASN A 645 10.89 24.74 -21.72
C ASN A 645 9.58 23.97 -22.01
N TYR A 646 9.70 22.85 -22.70
CA TYR A 646 8.58 22.02 -23.13
C TYR A 646 8.80 20.55 -22.77
N LEU A 647 7.72 19.82 -22.46
CA LEU A 647 7.72 18.35 -22.34
C LEU A 647 6.83 17.73 -23.41
N VAL A 648 7.31 16.68 -24.05
CA VAL A 648 6.59 15.91 -25.06
C VAL A 648 6.46 14.49 -24.58
N TYR A 649 5.23 14.06 -24.34
CA TYR A 649 4.94 12.70 -23.89
C TYR A 649 4.48 11.81 -25.03
N LEU A 650 5.16 10.65 -25.16
CA LEU A 650 4.87 9.66 -26.18
C LEU A 650 4.54 8.29 -25.57
N PRO A 651 3.80 7.43 -26.28
CA PRO A 651 3.27 6.17 -25.73
C PRO A 651 4.30 5.04 -25.55
N SER A 652 5.51 5.16 -26.12
CA SER A 652 6.56 4.13 -25.98
C SER A 652 7.94 4.72 -26.26
N TYR A 653 8.99 4.07 -25.74
CA TYR A 653 10.38 4.46 -26.01
C TYR A 653 10.75 4.40 -27.49
N GLN A 654 10.30 3.37 -28.21
CA GLN A 654 10.57 3.24 -29.66
C GLN A 654 9.99 4.44 -30.42
N TYR A 655 8.75 4.82 -30.15
CA TYR A 655 8.13 5.98 -30.82
C TYR A 655 8.74 7.29 -30.35
N LEU A 656 9.17 7.39 -29.11
CA LEU A 656 9.90 8.54 -28.58
C LEU A 656 11.21 8.76 -29.34
N SER A 657 12.02 7.72 -29.52
CA SER A 657 13.28 7.82 -30.28
C SER A 657 13.03 8.26 -31.73
N ALA A 658 12.03 7.67 -32.40
CA ALA A 658 11.71 8.01 -33.77
C ALA A 658 11.25 9.48 -33.95
N VAL A 659 10.41 9.99 -33.04
CA VAL A 659 9.97 11.40 -33.05
C VAL A 659 11.13 12.34 -32.73
N GLN A 660 11.94 12.00 -31.73
CA GLN A 660 13.06 12.81 -31.28
C GLN A 660 14.12 12.97 -32.40
N GLU A 661 14.50 11.88 -33.07
CA GLU A 661 15.47 11.91 -34.19
C GLU A 661 15.00 12.83 -35.32
N ARG A 662 13.74 12.70 -35.73
CA ARG A 662 13.15 13.57 -36.77
C ARG A 662 13.01 15.01 -36.30
N PHE A 663 12.65 15.22 -35.02
CA PHE A 663 12.55 16.56 -34.45
C PHE A 663 13.92 17.24 -34.41
N GLN A 664 14.98 16.55 -33.94
CA GLN A 664 16.36 17.09 -33.92
C GLN A 664 16.85 17.49 -35.30
N ALA A 665 16.59 16.66 -36.32
CA ALA A 665 16.99 16.96 -37.69
C ALA A 665 16.29 18.21 -38.23
N ARG A 666 15.05 18.48 -37.83
CA ARG A 666 14.24 19.60 -38.30
C ARG A 666 14.41 20.88 -37.48
N PHE A 667 14.77 20.74 -36.19
CA PHE A 667 14.92 21.83 -35.23
C PHE A 667 16.29 21.74 -34.53
N PRO A 668 17.40 21.92 -35.25
CA PRO A 668 18.77 21.70 -34.73
C PRO A 668 19.13 22.66 -33.60
N ASP A 669 18.51 23.85 -33.54
CA ASP A 669 18.77 24.87 -32.50
C ASP A 669 18.07 24.54 -31.15
N ALA A 670 17.20 23.54 -31.08
CA ALA A 670 16.53 23.16 -29.85
C ALA A 670 17.42 22.24 -28.99
N THR A 671 17.54 22.58 -27.72
CA THR A 671 18.19 21.68 -26.74
C THR A 671 17.27 20.52 -26.42
N ILE A 672 17.69 19.28 -26.68
CA ILE A 672 16.90 18.09 -26.48
C ILE A 672 17.35 17.35 -25.21
N LEU A 673 16.38 17.03 -24.37
CA LEU A 673 16.50 16.13 -23.21
C LEU A 673 15.68 14.87 -23.50
N MET A 674 16.23 13.70 -23.24
CA MET A 674 15.57 12.44 -23.58
C MET A 674 15.53 11.49 -22.37
N GLN A 675 14.34 10.98 -22.07
CA GLN A 675 14.18 9.89 -21.12
C GLN A 675 14.70 8.58 -21.71
N ARG A 676 15.56 7.87 -20.95
CA ARG A 676 16.06 6.53 -21.30
C ARG A 676 15.47 5.46 -20.39
N PRO A 677 15.33 4.21 -20.83
CA PRO A 677 15.01 3.08 -19.95
C PRO A 677 16.06 2.93 -18.85
N GLY A 678 15.62 2.59 -17.63
CA GLY A 678 16.52 2.26 -16.53
C GLY A 678 17.30 3.42 -15.92
N MET A 679 16.93 4.69 -16.18
CA MET A 679 17.60 5.85 -15.55
C MET A 679 17.64 5.72 -14.04
N SER A 680 18.83 5.90 -13.47
CA SER A 680 19.09 6.00 -12.03
C SER A 680 18.48 7.28 -11.42
N GLU A 681 18.41 7.35 -10.11
CA GLU A 681 17.87 8.55 -9.42
C GLU A 681 18.68 9.82 -9.73
N PRO A 682 20.03 9.82 -9.71
CA PRO A 682 20.83 10.98 -10.13
C PRO A 682 20.61 11.41 -11.59
N GLU A 683 20.42 10.45 -12.51
CA GLU A 683 20.12 10.78 -13.92
C GLU A 683 18.76 11.45 -14.09
N ARG A 684 17.77 11.03 -13.29
CA ARG A 684 16.44 11.67 -13.27
C ARG A 684 16.50 13.09 -12.72
N GLU A 685 17.26 13.30 -11.65
CA GLU A 685 17.51 14.62 -11.08
C GLU A 685 18.24 15.54 -12.06
N ALA A 686 19.24 15.03 -12.76
CA ALA A 686 19.95 15.75 -13.80
C ALA A 686 19.02 16.13 -14.96
N PHE A 687 18.15 15.22 -15.41
CA PHE A 687 17.14 15.51 -16.44
C PHE A 687 16.22 16.66 -16.01
N LEU A 688 15.72 16.65 -14.78
CA LEU A 688 14.84 17.70 -14.25
C LEU A 688 15.59 19.00 -13.96
N GLY A 689 16.83 18.92 -13.51
CA GLY A 689 17.70 20.05 -13.26
C GLY A 689 18.04 20.82 -14.54
N ALA A 690 18.07 20.11 -15.69
CA ALA A 690 18.31 20.72 -16.98
C ALA A 690 17.19 21.66 -17.47
N PHE A 691 15.98 21.62 -16.87
CA PHE A 691 14.91 22.59 -17.13
C PHE A 691 15.16 23.90 -16.36
N ALA A 692 16.30 24.52 -16.61
CA ALA A 692 16.65 25.81 -16.03
C ALA A 692 15.95 26.96 -16.76
N VAL A 693 15.82 28.10 -16.10
CA VAL A 693 15.29 29.34 -16.68
C VAL A 693 16.47 30.23 -17.05
N ASP A 694 17.00 30.02 -18.25
CA ASP A 694 18.17 30.79 -18.78
C ASP A 694 17.82 31.74 -19.92
N GLY A 695 16.55 31.86 -20.29
CA GLY A 695 15.96 32.88 -21.13
C GLY A 695 16.36 32.88 -22.63
N GLY A 696 17.24 31.98 -23.10
CA GLY A 696 17.83 32.08 -24.42
C GLY A 696 17.51 30.95 -25.40
N THR A 697 17.13 29.78 -24.95
CA THR A 697 17.00 28.59 -25.81
C THR A 697 15.67 27.87 -25.64
N VAL A 698 15.16 27.29 -26.72
CA VAL A 698 14.05 26.33 -26.69
C VAL A 698 14.61 25.00 -26.21
N ARG A 699 14.02 24.50 -25.09
CA ARG A 699 14.40 23.22 -24.50
C ARG A 699 13.25 22.26 -24.55
N VAL A 700 13.45 21.07 -25.10
CA VAL A 700 12.39 20.08 -25.29
C VAL A 700 12.77 18.76 -24.63
N GLY A 701 12.07 18.40 -23.59
CA GLY A 701 12.19 17.08 -22.96
C GLY A 701 11.24 16.07 -23.60
N PHE A 702 11.78 14.94 -24.04
CA PHE A 702 10.97 13.81 -24.54
C PHE A 702 10.86 12.74 -23.45
N ALA A 703 9.64 12.36 -23.11
CA ALA A 703 9.36 11.40 -22.05
C ALA A 703 8.25 10.40 -22.46
N VAL A 704 8.22 9.24 -21.79
CA VAL A 704 7.18 8.23 -22.01
C VAL A 704 6.00 8.53 -21.12
N LEU A 705 4.80 8.53 -21.70
CA LEU A 705 3.56 8.76 -20.99
C LEU A 705 3.27 7.62 -19.99
N GLY A 706 3.03 7.97 -18.72
CA GLY A 706 2.93 7.00 -17.62
C GLY A 706 4.28 6.49 -17.09
N GLY A 707 5.40 7.03 -17.61
CA GLY A 707 6.73 6.79 -17.07
C GLY A 707 7.04 7.66 -15.83
N VAL A 708 8.30 7.57 -15.37
CA VAL A 708 8.76 8.25 -14.13
C VAL A 708 8.64 9.78 -14.17
N PHE A 709 8.58 10.39 -15.36
CA PHE A 709 8.36 11.83 -15.54
C PHE A 709 6.90 12.20 -15.80
N GLY A 710 5.98 11.23 -15.84
CA GLY A 710 4.52 11.49 -15.89
C GLY A 710 3.96 11.93 -14.55
N GLU A 711 4.62 11.55 -13.45
CA GLU A 711 4.18 11.83 -12.10
C GLU A 711 5.36 12.27 -11.22
N GLY A 712 5.08 13.09 -10.18
CA GLY A 712 6.07 13.44 -9.15
C GLY A 712 7.14 14.45 -9.56
N ILE A 713 7.04 15.12 -10.72
CA ILE A 713 7.93 16.21 -11.10
C ILE A 713 7.32 17.56 -10.72
N ASP A 714 8.16 18.51 -10.31
CA ASP A 714 7.78 19.86 -9.95
C ASP A 714 8.61 20.89 -10.70
N LEU A 715 8.07 21.33 -11.84
CA LEU A 715 8.65 22.35 -12.71
C LEU A 715 7.73 23.59 -12.68
N VAL A 716 7.93 24.46 -11.67
CA VAL A 716 7.09 25.64 -11.43
C VAL A 716 7.52 26.80 -12.33
N GLY A 717 6.57 27.59 -12.78
CA GLY A 717 6.79 28.84 -13.53
C GLY A 717 7.39 28.57 -14.92
N GLU A 718 8.33 29.39 -15.31
CA GLU A 718 9.02 29.32 -16.61
C GLU A 718 9.86 28.05 -16.82
N ARG A 719 9.99 27.20 -15.79
CA ARG A 719 10.64 25.89 -15.93
C ARG A 719 9.84 24.92 -16.80
N LEU A 720 8.53 25.15 -17.03
CA LEU A 720 7.70 24.38 -17.95
C LEU A 720 6.54 25.23 -18.45
N ILE A 721 6.62 25.69 -19.69
CA ILE A 721 5.61 26.55 -20.30
C ILE A 721 4.70 25.83 -21.30
N GLY A 722 5.02 24.59 -21.67
CA GLY A 722 4.17 23.84 -22.57
C GLY A 722 4.35 22.35 -22.50
N VAL A 723 3.27 21.62 -22.75
CA VAL A 723 3.25 20.15 -22.79
C VAL A 723 2.55 19.69 -24.05
N ALA A 724 3.17 18.76 -24.78
CA ALA A 724 2.51 18.00 -25.85
C ALA A 724 2.28 16.55 -25.41
N VAL A 725 1.08 16.01 -25.62
CA VAL A 725 0.78 14.60 -25.38
C VAL A 725 0.36 13.95 -26.69
N VAL A 726 1.11 12.93 -27.09
CA VAL A 726 0.87 12.17 -28.32
C VAL A 726 0.15 10.86 -27.99
N GLY A 727 -1.13 10.78 -28.35
CA GLY A 727 -2.02 9.67 -28.05
C GLY A 727 -2.80 9.83 -26.74
N VAL A 728 -3.77 8.93 -26.52
CA VAL A 728 -4.71 8.97 -25.39
C VAL A 728 -4.25 8.11 -24.19
N GLY A 729 -2.96 7.82 -24.11
CA GLY A 729 -2.36 7.18 -22.92
C GLY A 729 -2.75 5.74 -22.64
N LEU A 730 -3.43 5.02 -23.57
CA LEU A 730 -3.88 3.66 -23.33
C LEU A 730 -2.75 2.78 -22.79
N PRO A 731 -2.98 1.98 -21.75
CA PRO A 731 -2.06 0.97 -21.29
C PRO A 731 -1.68 -0.01 -22.40
N GLN A 732 -0.52 -0.64 -22.27
CA GLN A 732 -0.13 -1.73 -23.16
C GLN A 732 -1.18 -2.85 -23.11
N LEU A 733 -1.47 -3.41 -24.26
CA LEU A 733 -2.35 -4.57 -24.37
C LEU A 733 -1.65 -5.77 -23.72
N CYS A 734 -2.28 -6.36 -22.69
CA CYS A 734 -1.80 -7.56 -22.00
C CYS A 734 -2.99 -8.38 -21.50
N ILE A 735 -2.70 -9.62 -21.13
CA ILE A 735 -3.72 -10.58 -20.68
C ILE A 735 -4.50 -10.05 -19.47
N GLU A 736 -3.83 -9.42 -18.52
CA GLU A 736 -4.45 -8.85 -17.33
C GLU A 736 -5.48 -7.78 -17.70
N ARG A 737 -5.16 -6.92 -18.66
CA ARG A 737 -6.08 -5.87 -19.11
C ARG A 737 -7.25 -6.44 -19.91
N ASP A 738 -7.04 -7.47 -20.69
CA ASP A 738 -8.12 -8.17 -21.40
C ASP A 738 -9.06 -8.85 -20.39
N LEU A 739 -8.53 -9.51 -19.36
CA LEU A 739 -9.34 -10.10 -18.28
C LEU A 739 -10.13 -9.03 -17.49
N ILE A 740 -9.51 -7.89 -17.18
CA ILE A 740 -10.22 -6.76 -16.56
C ILE A 740 -11.33 -6.24 -17.48
N ARG A 741 -11.04 -6.09 -18.79
CA ARG A 741 -12.03 -5.68 -19.76
C ARG A 741 -13.24 -6.63 -19.76
N ASP A 742 -13.00 -7.91 -19.90
CA ASP A 742 -14.06 -8.92 -20.01
C ASP A 742 -14.88 -8.99 -18.71
N TYR A 743 -14.23 -8.91 -17.55
CA TYR A 743 -14.90 -8.89 -16.26
C TYR A 743 -15.84 -7.68 -16.09
N PHE A 744 -15.38 -6.48 -16.42
CA PHE A 744 -16.20 -5.27 -16.28
C PHE A 744 -17.18 -5.11 -17.45
N GLU A 745 -16.93 -5.70 -18.62
CA GLU A 745 -17.92 -5.76 -19.70
C GLU A 745 -19.15 -6.54 -19.26
N GLU A 746 -18.96 -7.72 -18.65
CA GLU A 746 -20.06 -8.54 -18.12
C GLU A 746 -20.88 -7.83 -17.05
N ARG A 747 -20.24 -7.01 -16.21
CA ARG A 747 -20.88 -6.39 -15.04
C ARG A 747 -21.46 -4.99 -15.29
N THR A 748 -20.82 -4.23 -16.14
CA THR A 748 -21.12 -2.79 -16.32
C THR A 748 -21.38 -2.40 -17.78
N GLY A 749 -21.05 -3.25 -18.73
CA GLY A 749 -21.09 -2.92 -20.17
C GLY A 749 -20.03 -1.87 -20.58
N ALA A 750 -19.03 -1.60 -19.71
CA ALA A 750 -18.01 -0.58 -19.94
C ALA A 750 -16.58 -1.14 -19.80
N GLY A 751 -16.39 -2.42 -20.12
CA GLY A 751 -15.13 -3.12 -19.89
C GLY A 751 -13.93 -2.46 -20.54
N PHE A 752 -14.06 -1.97 -21.77
CA PHE A 752 -12.96 -1.25 -22.44
C PHE A 752 -12.58 0.04 -21.69
N ASP A 753 -13.56 0.75 -21.14
CA ASP A 753 -13.31 1.96 -20.39
C ASP A 753 -12.56 1.68 -19.08
N TYR A 754 -12.98 0.63 -18.36
CA TYR A 754 -12.33 0.20 -17.12
C TYR A 754 -10.89 -0.28 -17.33
N ALA A 755 -10.63 -1.02 -18.40
CA ALA A 755 -9.30 -1.59 -18.65
C ALA A 755 -8.34 -0.60 -19.33
N TYR A 756 -8.85 0.30 -20.19
CA TYR A 756 -8.02 1.09 -21.11
C TYR A 756 -8.29 2.58 -21.06
N THR A 757 -9.55 3.03 -21.27
CA THR A 757 -9.85 4.46 -21.45
C THR A 757 -9.60 5.26 -20.17
N PHE A 758 -10.14 4.84 -19.03
CA PHE A 758 -10.00 5.56 -17.77
C PHE A 758 -8.54 5.59 -17.27
N PRO A 759 -7.83 4.45 -17.22
CA PRO A 759 -6.40 4.48 -16.88
C PRO A 759 -5.56 5.30 -17.86
N GLY A 760 -5.89 5.26 -19.15
CA GLY A 760 -5.20 6.02 -20.19
C GLY A 760 -5.36 7.51 -20.01
N MET A 761 -6.60 7.98 -19.88
CA MET A 761 -6.88 9.41 -19.67
C MET A 761 -6.31 9.92 -18.36
N ASN A 762 -6.29 9.11 -17.31
CA ASN A 762 -5.65 9.49 -16.07
C ASN A 762 -4.16 9.83 -16.27
N ARG A 763 -3.42 9.01 -17.05
CA ARG A 763 -2.00 9.32 -17.41
C ARG A 763 -1.87 10.62 -18.20
N VAL A 764 -2.80 10.87 -19.14
CA VAL A 764 -2.81 12.15 -19.90
C VAL A 764 -3.01 13.32 -18.95
N LEU A 765 -4.02 13.25 -18.07
CA LEU A 765 -4.34 14.32 -17.12
C LEU A 765 -3.20 14.56 -16.12
N GLN A 766 -2.51 13.53 -15.68
CA GLN A 766 -1.33 13.64 -14.82
C GLN A 766 -0.17 14.36 -15.53
N ALA A 767 0.10 14.00 -16.78
CA ALA A 767 1.16 14.61 -17.58
C ALA A 767 0.93 16.10 -17.81
N VAL A 768 -0.30 16.49 -18.16
CA VAL A 768 -0.64 17.90 -18.43
C VAL A 768 -0.87 18.71 -17.17
N GLY A 769 -1.24 18.09 -16.05
CA GLY A 769 -1.38 18.75 -14.75
C GLY A 769 -0.09 19.33 -14.17
N ARG A 770 1.00 19.27 -14.94
CA ARG A 770 2.32 19.83 -14.60
C ARG A 770 2.51 21.27 -15.08
N VAL A 771 1.68 21.74 -16.02
CA VAL A 771 1.85 23.04 -16.68
C VAL A 771 1.49 24.21 -15.77
N ILE A 772 0.42 24.08 -14.97
CA ILE A 772 -0.03 25.13 -14.05
C ILE A 772 0.09 24.63 -12.61
N ARG A 773 0.87 25.32 -11.79
CA ARG A 773 1.16 25.01 -10.38
C ARG A 773 0.90 26.18 -9.43
N SER A 774 0.98 27.39 -9.96
CA SER A 774 0.78 28.64 -9.22
C SER A 774 -0.21 29.57 -9.93
N GLU A 775 -0.63 30.62 -9.24
CA GLU A 775 -1.55 31.64 -9.77
C GLU A 775 -0.93 32.45 -10.94
N THR A 776 0.38 32.47 -11.01
CA THR A 776 1.16 33.23 -12.01
C THR A 776 1.63 32.37 -13.18
N ASP A 777 1.54 31.05 -13.07
CA ASP A 777 1.96 30.15 -14.15
C ASP A 777 1.05 30.34 -15.37
N ARG A 778 1.66 30.39 -16.55
CA ARG A 778 0.96 30.37 -17.84
C ARG A 778 1.53 29.26 -18.71
N GLY A 779 0.69 28.59 -19.49
CA GLY A 779 1.18 27.53 -20.34
C GLY A 779 0.19 26.98 -21.34
N VAL A 780 0.73 26.20 -22.29
CA VAL A 780 -0.02 25.61 -23.39
C VAL A 780 0.03 24.08 -23.33
N ILE A 781 -1.12 23.45 -23.48
CA ILE A 781 -1.25 22.00 -23.67
C ILE A 781 -1.65 21.70 -25.09
N LEU A 782 -0.94 20.79 -25.76
CA LEU A 782 -1.27 20.29 -27.08
C LEU A 782 -1.54 18.77 -27.01
N LEU A 783 -2.79 18.38 -27.20
CA LEU A 783 -3.23 16.98 -27.25
C LEU A 783 -3.33 16.53 -28.71
N ILE A 784 -2.56 15.51 -29.08
CA ILE A 784 -2.44 15.04 -30.46
C ILE A 784 -2.99 13.62 -30.58
N ASP A 785 -4.24 13.47 -30.99
CA ASP A 785 -4.89 12.23 -31.43
C ASP A 785 -6.30 12.53 -31.93
N THR A 786 -6.77 11.77 -32.92
CA THR A 786 -8.16 11.87 -33.43
C THR A 786 -9.21 11.60 -32.35
N ARG A 787 -8.91 10.73 -31.41
CA ARG A 787 -9.83 10.33 -30.32
C ARG A 787 -10.18 11.45 -29.35
N PHE A 788 -9.37 12.50 -29.24
CA PHE A 788 -9.72 13.66 -28.42
C PHE A 788 -10.93 14.47 -28.95
N ALA A 789 -11.38 14.19 -30.17
CA ALA A 789 -12.63 14.73 -30.69
C ALA A 789 -13.87 13.93 -30.26
N GLU A 790 -13.71 12.67 -29.84
CA GLU A 790 -14.80 11.81 -29.43
C GLU A 790 -15.42 12.24 -28.10
N SER A 791 -16.75 12.19 -27.99
CA SER A 791 -17.46 12.60 -26.77
C SER A 791 -17.04 11.84 -25.53
N ARG A 792 -16.73 10.53 -25.67
CA ARG A 792 -16.26 9.68 -24.57
C ARG A 792 -14.96 10.15 -23.94
N TYR A 793 -14.00 10.69 -24.72
CA TYR A 793 -12.76 11.22 -24.20
C TYR A 793 -12.93 12.66 -23.69
N ARG A 794 -13.75 13.48 -24.39
CA ARG A 794 -14.04 14.85 -23.95
C ARG A 794 -14.77 14.90 -22.61
N ALA A 795 -15.65 13.95 -22.35
CA ALA A 795 -16.35 13.82 -21.06
C ALA A 795 -15.38 13.59 -19.86
N LEU A 796 -14.15 13.15 -20.14
CA LEU A 796 -13.10 12.94 -19.13
C LEU A 796 -12.18 14.16 -18.92
N PHE A 797 -12.41 15.25 -19.65
CA PHE A 797 -11.63 16.48 -19.44
C PHE A 797 -12.02 17.16 -18.13
N PRO A 798 -11.04 17.78 -17.43
CA PRO A 798 -11.33 18.51 -16.22
C PRO A 798 -12.36 19.62 -16.40
N PRO A 799 -13.23 19.86 -15.40
CA PRO A 799 -14.13 20.99 -15.43
C PRO A 799 -13.39 22.31 -15.65
N GLY A 800 -13.87 23.15 -16.57
CA GLY A 800 -13.26 24.44 -16.89
C GLY A 800 -12.23 24.40 -18.03
N TRP A 801 -11.92 23.23 -18.60
CA TRP A 801 -11.17 23.18 -19.83
C TRP A 801 -12.06 23.58 -21.02
N ASN A 802 -11.54 24.48 -21.85
CA ASN A 802 -12.16 24.92 -23.11
C ASN A 802 -11.21 24.60 -24.27
N PRO A 803 -11.11 23.33 -24.71
CA PRO A 803 -10.15 22.92 -25.71
C PRO A 803 -10.49 23.56 -27.09
N VAL A 804 -9.50 24.21 -27.66
CA VAL A 804 -9.56 24.74 -29.03
C VAL A 804 -9.10 23.64 -30.00
N THR A 805 -9.93 23.29 -30.94
CA THR A 805 -9.58 22.31 -31.97
C THR A 805 -8.73 22.98 -33.05
N VAL A 806 -7.52 22.46 -33.26
CA VAL A 806 -6.56 22.91 -34.29
C VAL A 806 -6.34 21.77 -35.29
N ARG A 807 -6.29 22.06 -36.60
CA ARG A 807 -6.23 21.03 -37.63
C ARG A 807 -5.08 21.18 -38.62
N SER A 808 -4.18 22.15 -38.34
CA SER A 808 -3.01 22.40 -39.14
C SER A 808 -1.90 23.00 -38.31
N VAL A 809 -0.65 22.91 -38.79
CA VAL A 809 0.53 23.53 -38.20
C VAL A 809 0.32 25.03 -37.98
N GLY A 810 -0.22 25.72 -39.02
CA GLY A 810 -0.53 27.17 -38.92
C GLY A 810 -1.54 27.51 -37.84
N ALA A 811 -2.60 26.69 -37.68
CA ALA A 811 -3.61 26.89 -36.66
C ALA A 811 -3.03 26.69 -35.24
N ILE A 812 -2.11 25.75 -35.05
CA ILE A 812 -1.38 25.59 -33.78
C ILE A 812 -0.56 26.85 -33.49
N GLN A 813 0.25 27.34 -34.45
CA GLN A 813 1.08 28.49 -34.28
C GLN A 813 0.28 29.76 -33.96
N GLU A 814 -0.80 29.97 -34.71
CA GLU A 814 -1.69 31.11 -34.47
C GLU A 814 -2.31 31.07 -33.06
N ALA A 815 -2.82 29.91 -32.61
CA ALA A 815 -3.38 29.74 -31.31
C ALA A 815 -2.37 29.96 -30.17
N VAL A 816 -1.13 29.45 -30.35
CA VAL A 816 -0.03 29.62 -29.38
C VAL A 816 0.42 31.08 -29.31
N LEU A 817 0.64 31.74 -30.45
CA LEU A 817 1.05 33.15 -30.50
C LEU A 817 -0.01 34.05 -29.83
N ARG A 818 -1.28 33.88 -30.19
CA ARG A 818 -2.40 34.61 -29.59
C ARG A 818 -2.48 34.44 -28.07
N PHE A 819 -2.21 33.22 -27.56
CA PHE A 819 -2.19 32.97 -26.12
C PHE A 819 -1.06 33.71 -25.39
N TRP A 820 0.11 33.87 -26.05
CA TRP A 820 1.26 34.54 -25.45
C TRP A 820 1.28 36.04 -25.65
N GLU A 821 0.45 36.59 -26.54
CA GLU A 821 0.29 38.03 -26.67
C GLU A 821 -0.12 38.66 -25.32
N PRO A 822 0.45 39.79 -24.93
CA PRO A 822 0.00 40.49 -23.75
C PRO A 822 -1.48 40.82 -23.89
N ALA A 823 -2.25 40.59 -22.81
CA ALA A 823 -3.63 41.10 -22.78
C ALA A 823 -3.57 42.62 -22.87
N VAL A 824 -4.10 43.18 -23.97
CA VAL A 824 -4.20 44.62 -24.20
C VAL A 824 -5.13 45.27 -23.18
#